data_d0c6855019ee381ac4683d85c60e5014
#
_entry.id   d0c6855019ee381ac4683d85c60e5014
#
_cell.length_a   1.000
_cell.length_b   1.000
_cell.length_c   1.000
_cell.angle_alpha   90.00
_cell.angle_beta   90.00
_cell.angle_gamma   90.00
#
_symmetry.space_group_name_H-M   'P 1'
#
loop_
_entity.id
_entity.type
_entity.pdbx_description
1 polymer ?
#
loop_
_entity_poly.entity_id
_entity_poly.type
_entity_poly.pdbx_seq_one_letter_code
_entity_poly.pdbx_strand_id
1 'polypeptide(L)'
;MKMKKADVAVAIYIMAAIIMFIVPIPSWLLDILLAINISVALTILFATMFSKEVLDMSFFPTMLLFTTIFRIALNTSSTRLILRDGNAGNVVETFGEFVGGGDLVIGVIIFIILILIQFMVINKGSERVSEVTARFTLDAMPGKQMAIDADLNTGAITDAEAKKRREKIQEEASFFGSMDGAVKYVKGDAVAGLLITTINIVGGIIMGMTRQGMDITSALNKYTILTIGDGLVSQIPSLLISLSTGILVTKGSKDADFGTTLVSQLFGVPKGLYLVGAMLAILGFVTELNTILFVGLGLVFIIVARNIEGTIEAAQIEQEVDSEEAAAEEIRQPENVNSLLQVDPIELEFGYGIIPLADVNQGGDLLDRVVMIRRQIALELGTVVPIIRLRDNIQLNPNQYIIKIKGIQVTEGEILFDHYMAMNPGYVEEEITGIPTFEPSFHLPAIWITESQRERAESLGYTVVDPPSIIATHLTEVIRSHIAELLTRQDVQNLVNNLKESNPVLVDELIPKLLGLGEVQKVLQNLLSEGISIRDLLTIFETLADHAAVTRDTDVLTEYVRQSLKRAISNKFFPANETTSVITLDPKIEQEIMSSVKQTEQGAYLTLDPERTKAIMASLEQEAAKLENMGKTPIVITSPIVRMYFKKLTEDYFKDLIVVSYNEVESNIELQSVGMVTA
;
A
#
# COMPACT_ATOMS: atom_id res chain seq x y z
N MET A 1 -26.35 4.12 -32.85
CA MET A 1 -25.75 3.22 -31.85
C MET A 1 -25.98 1.78 -32.33
N LYS A 2 -24.91 1.06 -32.76
CA LYS A 2 -25.07 -0.35 -33.17
C LYS A 2 -25.21 -1.19 -31.89
N MET A 3 -26.41 -1.70 -31.62
CA MET A 3 -26.61 -2.66 -30.50
C MET A 3 -25.71 -3.87 -30.69
N LYS A 4 -24.97 -4.25 -29.64
CA LYS A 4 -24.17 -5.48 -29.66
C LYS A 4 -25.11 -6.67 -29.69
N LYS A 5 -24.73 -7.75 -30.39
CA LYS A 5 -25.56 -8.98 -30.49
C LYS A 5 -25.90 -9.56 -29.10
N ALA A 6 -25.01 -9.39 -28.11
CA ALA A 6 -25.21 -9.81 -26.73
C ALA A 6 -26.35 -9.05 -26.03
N ASP A 7 -26.45 -7.73 -26.23
CA ASP A 7 -27.49 -6.91 -25.60
C ASP A 7 -28.89 -7.30 -26.13
N VAL A 8 -28.96 -7.63 -27.42
CA VAL A 8 -30.20 -8.13 -28.06
C VAL A 8 -30.59 -9.51 -27.48
N ALA A 9 -29.61 -10.40 -27.26
CA ALA A 9 -29.90 -11.73 -26.72
C ALA A 9 -30.44 -11.65 -25.29
N VAL A 10 -29.88 -10.78 -24.44
CA VAL A 10 -30.37 -10.54 -23.08
C VAL A 10 -31.78 -9.96 -23.07
N ALA A 11 -32.06 -8.99 -23.95
CA ALA A 11 -33.40 -8.41 -24.09
C ALA A 11 -34.43 -9.47 -24.54
N ILE A 12 -34.08 -10.33 -25.48
CA ILE A 12 -34.93 -11.44 -25.93
C ILE A 12 -35.20 -12.43 -24.78
N TYR A 13 -34.16 -12.75 -23.99
CA TYR A 13 -34.29 -13.66 -22.84
C TYR A 13 -35.29 -13.12 -21.79
N ILE A 14 -35.15 -11.84 -21.42
CA ILE A 14 -36.06 -11.20 -20.47
C ILE A 14 -37.49 -11.16 -21.01
N MET A 15 -37.62 -10.78 -22.28
CA MET A 15 -38.94 -10.72 -22.94
C MET A 15 -39.60 -12.12 -22.98
N ALA A 16 -38.86 -13.17 -23.33
CA ALA A 16 -39.32 -14.54 -23.31
C ALA A 16 -39.79 -14.97 -21.90
N ALA A 17 -39.01 -14.65 -20.85
CA ALA A 17 -39.42 -14.96 -19.47
C ALA A 17 -40.74 -14.25 -19.11
N ILE A 18 -40.91 -12.98 -19.47
CA ILE A 18 -42.16 -12.23 -19.22
C ILE A 18 -43.34 -12.83 -19.98
N ILE A 19 -43.15 -13.20 -21.26
CA ILE A 19 -44.19 -13.81 -22.07
C ILE A 19 -44.67 -15.13 -21.48
N MET A 20 -43.76 -15.94 -20.90
CA MET A 20 -44.08 -17.22 -20.26
C MET A 20 -45.03 -17.08 -19.05
N PHE A 21 -45.06 -15.92 -18.38
CA PHE A 21 -46.06 -15.69 -17.32
C PHE A 21 -47.48 -15.60 -17.87
N ILE A 22 -47.65 -15.17 -19.12
CA ILE A 22 -48.96 -14.85 -19.70
C ILE A 22 -49.40 -15.99 -20.65
N VAL A 23 -48.49 -16.45 -21.51
CA VAL A 23 -48.78 -17.38 -22.59
C VAL A 23 -48.54 -18.81 -22.14
N PRO A 24 -49.49 -19.72 -22.28
CA PRO A 24 -49.28 -21.12 -22.01
C PRO A 24 -48.31 -21.75 -23.01
N ILE A 25 -47.29 -22.45 -22.48
CA ILE A 25 -46.31 -23.17 -23.31
C ILE A 25 -46.68 -24.66 -23.37
N PRO A 26 -46.34 -25.38 -24.43
CA PRO A 26 -46.56 -26.85 -24.49
C PRO A 26 -45.54 -27.57 -23.61
N SER A 27 -45.90 -28.78 -23.12
CA SER A 27 -45.09 -29.58 -22.19
C SER A 27 -43.68 -29.90 -22.74
N TRP A 28 -43.53 -30.21 -24.01
CA TRP A 28 -42.21 -30.48 -24.61
C TRP A 28 -41.28 -29.27 -24.58
N LEU A 29 -41.85 -28.06 -24.72
CA LEU A 29 -41.03 -26.83 -24.61
C LEU A 29 -40.65 -26.56 -23.15
N LEU A 30 -41.55 -26.84 -22.20
CA LEU A 30 -41.24 -26.75 -20.77
C LEU A 30 -40.07 -27.66 -20.42
N ASP A 31 -40.06 -28.93 -20.90
CA ASP A 31 -38.96 -29.87 -20.64
C ASP A 31 -37.61 -29.33 -21.13
N ILE A 32 -37.56 -28.74 -22.32
CA ILE A 32 -36.34 -28.12 -22.86
C ILE A 32 -35.92 -26.93 -22.01
N LEU A 33 -36.82 -26.06 -21.61
CA LEU A 33 -36.53 -24.88 -20.81
C LEU A 33 -36.09 -25.23 -19.40
N LEU A 34 -36.62 -26.30 -18.79
CA LEU A 34 -36.17 -26.83 -17.50
C LEU A 34 -34.74 -27.36 -17.63
N ALA A 35 -34.40 -28.09 -18.70
CA ALA A 35 -33.05 -28.57 -18.96
C ALA A 35 -32.07 -27.41 -19.15
N ILE A 36 -32.47 -26.37 -19.87
CA ILE A 36 -31.68 -25.14 -20.03
C ILE A 36 -31.46 -24.48 -18.65
N ASN A 37 -32.47 -24.34 -17.84
CA ASN A 37 -32.38 -23.77 -16.50
C ASN A 37 -31.34 -24.50 -15.60
N ILE A 38 -31.38 -25.82 -15.60
CA ILE A 38 -30.38 -26.64 -14.88
C ILE A 38 -28.97 -26.41 -15.47
N SER A 39 -28.85 -26.41 -16.80
CA SER A 39 -27.57 -26.21 -17.47
C SER A 39 -26.95 -24.83 -17.17
N VAL A 40 -27.77 -23.76 -17.16
CA VAL A 40 -27.34 -22.41 -16.77
C VAL A 40 -26.87 -22.38 -15.31
N ALA A 41 -27.62 -23.00 -14.40
CA ALA A 41 -27.24 -23.06 -12.98
C ALA A 41 -25.90 -23.80 -12.76
N LEU A 42 -25.68 -24.91 -13.48
CA LEU A 42 -24.40 -25.63 -13.48
C LEU A 42 -23.27 -24.78 -14.04
N THR A 43 -23.51 -24.08 -15.15
CA THR A 43 -22.52 -23.16 -15.75
C THR A 43 -22.14 -22.07 -14.76
N ILE A 44 -23.09 -21.47 -14.06
CA ILE A 44 -22.86 -20.47 -13.03
C ILE A 44 -22.00 -21.06 -11.89
N LEU A 45 -22.31 -22.25 -11.41
CA LEU A 45 -21.54 -22.92 -10.38
C LEU A 45 -20.09 -23.13 -10.78
N PHE A 46 -19.85 -23.68 -11.96
CA PHE A 46 -18.47 -23.90 -12.43
C PHE A 46 -17.75 -22.57 -12.69
N ALA A 47 -18.43 -21.58 -13.25
CA ALA A 47 -17.84 -20.26 -13.45
C ALA A 47 -17.39 -19.63 -12.11
N THR A 48 -18.21 -19.75 -11.05
CA THR A 48 -17.83 -19.27 -9.71
C THR A 48 -16.69 -20.09 -9.08
N MET A 49 -16.63 -21.40 -9.31
CA MET A 49 -15.52 -22.23 -8.83
C MET A 49 -14.18 -21.86 -9.48
N PHE A 50 -14.17 -21.62 -10.79
CA PHE A 50 -12.95 -21.33 -11.57
C PHE A 50 -12.59 -19.85 -11.63
N SER A 51 -13.42 -18.91 -11.17
CA SER A 51 -13.04 -17.51 -11.09
C SER A 51 -11.90 -17.34 -10.07
N LYS A 52 -10.98 -16.42 -10.27
CA LYS A 52 -9.87 -16.16 -9.36
C LYS A 52 -10.24 -15.16 -8.28
N GLU A 53 -10.82 -14.05 -8.68
CA GLU A 53 -11.27 -13.00 -7.78
C GLU A 53 -12.80 -12.85 -7.80
N VAL A 54 -13.35 -12.27 -6.76
CA VAL A 54 -14.80 -11.98 -6.67
C VAL A 54 -15.25 -11.04 -7.80
N LEU A 55 -14.42 -10.09 -8.18
CA LEU A 55 -14.71 -9.10 -9.22
C LEU A 55 -14.66 -9.68 -10.65
N ASP A 56 -14.05 -10.85 -10.87
CA ASP A 56 -14.14 -11.55 -12.17
C ASP A 56 -15.60 -11.87 -12.53
N MET A 57 -16.45 -11.95 -11.52
CA MET A 57 -17.88 -12.20 -11.63
C MET A 57 -18.72 -10.97 -11.25
N SER A 58 -18.25 -9.76 -11.61
CA SER A 58 -18.89 -8.48 -11.24
C SER A 58 -20.39 -8.41 -11.65
N PHE A 59 -20.78 -9.10 -12.69
CA PHE A 59 -22.17 -9.18 -13.19
C PHE A 59 -23.02 -10.24 -12.45
N PHE A 60 -22.46 -11.01 -11.53
CA PHE A 60 -23.12 -12.12 -10.84
C PHE A 60 -24.42 -11.72 -10.12
N PRO A 61 -24.53 -10.58 -9.39
CA PRO A 61 -25.79 -10.17 -8.76
C PRO A 61 -26.92 -10.00 -9.78
N THR A 62 -26.61 -9.46 -10.95
CA THR A 62 -27.58 -9.31 -12.04
C THR A 62 -27.99 -10.65 -12.65
N MET A 63 -27.03 -11.60 -12.77
CA MET A 63 -27.33 -12.97 -13.22
C MET A 63 -28.28 -13.67 -12.26
N LEU A 64 -28.15 -13.47 -10.96
CA LEU A 64 -29.09 -13.99 -9.97
C LEU A 64 -30.52 -13.51 -10.19
N LEU A 65 -30.69 -12.22 -10.49
CA LEU A 65 -32.01 -11.65 -10.79
C LEU A 65 -32.62 -12.28 -12.05
N PHE A 66 -31.86 -12.40 -13.12
CA PHE A 66 -32.35 -12.95 -14.37
C PHE A 66 -32.71 -14.43 -14.27
N THR A 67 -31.86 -15.25 -13.66
CA THR A 67 -32.14 -16.67 -13.46
C THR A 67 -33.33 -16.88 -12.55
N THR A 68 -33.52 -16.04 -11.55
CA THR A 68 -34.68 -16.12 -10.65
C THR A 68 -35.98 -15.78 -11.36
N ILE A 69 -36.03 -14.72 -12.18
CA ILE A 69 -37.23 -14.36 -12.97
C ILE A 69 -37.59 -15.50 -13.92
N PHE A 70 -36.59 -16.06 -14.61
CA PHE A 70 -36.80 -17.18 -15.50
C PHE A 70 -37.37 -18.43 -14.79
N ARG A 71 -36.83 -18.75 -13.63
CA ARG A 71 -37.30 -19.86 -12.79
C ARG A 71 -38.74 -19.67 -12.31
N ILE A 72 -39.11 -18.47 -11.85
CA ILE A 72 -40.48 -18.16 -11.45
C ILE A 72 -41.43 -18.29 -12.66
N ALA A 73 -41.01 -17.88 -13.85
CA ALA A 73 -41.79 -18.03 -15.07
C ALA A 73 -42.00 -19.51 -15.45
N LEU A 74 -40.97 -20.36 -15.29
CA LEU A 74 -41.06 -21.80 -15.46
C LEU A 74 -42.01 -22.43 -14.45
N ASN A 75 -41.87 -22.10 -13.17
CA ASN A 75 -42.75 -22.63 -12.10
C ASN A 75 -44.21 -22.22 -12.30
N THR A 76 -44.48 -21.03 -12.81
CA THR A 76 -45.84 -20.58 -13.16
C THR A 76 -46.38 -21.35 -14.36
N SER A 77 -45.54 -21.65 -15.36
CA SER A 77 -45.92 -22.40 -16.55
C SER A 77 -46.16 -23.87 -16.23
N SER A 78 -45.30 -24.50 -15.42
CA SER A 78 -45.52 -25.90 -14.97
C SER A 78 -46.77 -26.03 -14.14
N THR A 79 -47.01 -25.12 -13.16
CA THR A 79 -48.26 -25.03 -12.39
C THR A 79 -49.48 -25.01 -13.27
N ARG A 80 -49.47 -24.19 -14.32
CA ARG A 80 -50.59 -24.09 -15.25
C ARG A 80 -50.84 -25.40 -16.01
N LEU A 81 -49.81 -26.09 -16.44
CA LEU A 81 -49.92 -27.39 -17.10
C LEU A 81 -50.39 -28.48 -16.12
N ILE A 82 -49.87 -28.53 -14.90
CA ILE A 82 -50.32 -29.44 -13.83
C ILE A 82 -51.81 -29.26 -13.57
N LEU A 83 -52.23 -28.02 -13.32
CA LEU A 83 -53.64 -27.78 -12.93
C LEU A 83 -54.62 -27.91 -14.10
N ARG A 84 -54.18 -27.57 -15.33
CA ARG A 84 -55.09 -27.64 -16.51
C ARG A 84 -55.14 -29.01 -17.12
N ASP A 85 -53.98 -29.61 -17.39
CA ASP A 85 -53.84 -30.78 -18.24
C ASP A 85 -53.51 -32.05 -17.43
N GLY A 86 -53.14 -31.90 -16.15
CA GLY A 86 -52.67 -33.00 -15.27
C GLY A 86 -51.41 -33.65 -15.82
N ASN A 87 -50.56 -32.87 -16.51
CA ASN A 87 -49.29 -33.27 -17.12
C ASN A 87 -48.36 -32.05 -17.17
N ALA A 88 -47.17 -32.16 -16.73
CA ALA A 88 -46.16 -31.10 -16.73
C ALA A 88 -44.90 -31.46 -17.56
N GLY A 89 -45.00 -32.45 -18.43
CA GLY A 89 -43.89 -32.93 -19.24
C GLY A 89 -43.15 -34.12 -18.62
N ASN A 90 -42.30 -34.75 -19.41
CA ASN A 90 -41.60 -35.97 -19.03
C ASN A 90 -40.55 -35.74 -17.94
N VAL A 91 -39.90 -34.59 -17.92
CA VAL A 91 -38.88 -34.27 -16.91
C VAL A 91 -39.50 -34.21 -15.52
N VAL A 92 -40.61 -33.50 -15.36
CA VAL A 92 -41.32 -33.38 -14.06
C VAL A 92 -41.85 -34.74 -13.58
N GLU A 93 -42.47 -35.51 -14.50
CA GLU A 93 -43.00 -36.86 -14.17
C GLU A 93 -41.90 -37.81 -13.74
N THR A 94 -40.82 -37.90 -14.50
CA THR A 94 -39.67 -38.76 -14.18
C THR A 94 -39.04 -38.44 -12.82
N PHE A 95 -38.84 -37.13 -12.51
CA PHE A 95 -38.33 -36.74 -11.20
C PHE A 95 -39.29 -37.06 -10.05
N GLY A 96 -40.60 -36.92 -10.29
CA GLY A 96 -41.62 -37.28 -9.31
C GLY A 96 -41.63 -38.78 -9.00
N GLU A 97 -41.58 -39.62 -10.04
CA GLU A 97 -41.50 -41.07 -9.91
C GLU A 97 -40.20 -41.56 -9.27
N PHE A 98 -39.08 -40.95 -9.62
CA PHE A 98 -37.76 -41.29 -9.07
C PHE A 98 -37.69 -41.11 -7.55
N VAL A 99 -38.25 -40.04 -7.02
CA VAL A 99 -38.21 -39.78 -5.55
C VAL A 99 -39.32 -40.51 -4.83
N GLY A 100 -40.49 -40.71 -5.47
CA GLY A 100 -41.59 -41.49 -4.92
C GLY A 100 -41.27 -42.97 -4.77
N GLY A 101 -40.32 -43.54 -5.55
CA GLY A 101 -39.86 -44.94 -5.43
C GLY A 101 -40.97 -45.97 -5.46
N GLY A 102 -42.16 -45.62 -5.98
CA GLY A 102 -43.37 -46.41 -5.96
C GLY A 102 -44.23 -46.32 -4.68
N ASP A 103 -43.77 -45.59 -3.65
CA ASP A 103 -44.53 -45.32 -2.43
C ASP A 103 -44.71 -43.80 -2.24
N LEU A 104 -45.92 -43.32 -2.37
CA LEU A 104 -46.28 -41.91 -2.25
C LEU A 104 -45.91 -41.31 -0.89
N VAL A 105 -46.08 -42.09 0.20
CA VAL A 105 -45.84 -41.61 1.56
C VAL A 105 -44.34 -41.33 1.77
N ILE A 106 -43.50 -42.25 1.31
CA ILE A 106 -42.05 -42.09 1.35
C ILE A 106 -41.62 -40.87 0.51
N GLY A 107 -42.16 -40.73 -0.71
CA GLY A 107 -41.88 -39.59 -1.59
C GLY A 107 -42.22 -38.23 -0.96
N VAL A 108 -43.38 -38.13 -0.31
CA VAL A 108 -43.80 -36.92 0.41
C VAL A 108 -42.87 -36.59 1.57
N ILE A 109 -42.52 -37.60 2.38
CA ILE A 109 -41.62 -37.38 3.53
C ILE A 109 -40.23 -36.89 3.06
N ILE A 110 -39.65 -37.56 2.06
CA ILE A 110 -38.35 -37.17 1.50
C ILE A 110 -38.42 -35.74 0.91
N PHE A 111 -39.47 -35.43 0.17
CA PHE A 111 -39.68 -34.11 -0.43
C PHE A 111 -39.75 -33.00 0.65
N ILE A 112 -40.50 -33.21 1.74
CA ILE A 112 -40.60 -32.28 2.86
C ILE A 112 -39.22 -32.10 3.51
N ILE A 113 -38.45 -33.16 3.72
CA ILE A 113 -37.10 -33.07 4.27
C ILE A 113 -36.20 -32.26 3.35
N LEU A 114 -36.23 -32.47 2.04
CA LEU A 114 -35.43 -31.73 1.06
C LEU A 114 -35.81 -30.24 1.05
N ILE A 115 -37.08 -29.90 1.09
CA ILE A 115 -37.54 -28.49 1.20
C ILE A 115 -37.02 -27.85 2.47
N LEU A 116 -37.12 -28.52 3.61
CA LEU A 116 -36.65 -27.99 4.89
C LEU A 116 -35.14 -27.76 4.89
N ILE A 117 -34.37 -28.70 4.39
CA ILE A 117 -32.90 -28.56 4.26
C ILE A 117 -32.56 -27.36 3.34
N GLN A 118 -33.17 -27.31 2.18
CA GLN A 118 -32.93 -26.22 1.21
C GLN A 118 -33.25 -24.84 1.80
N PHE A 119 -34.41 -24.71 2.43
CA PHE A 119 -34.86 -23.43 2.98
C PHE A 119 -34.06 -23.02 4.22
N MET A 120 -33.92 -23.93 5.21
CA MET A 120 -33.33 -23.59 6.50
C MET A 120 -31.81 -23.61 6.50
N VAL A 121 -31.19 -24.54 5.77
CA VAL A 121 -29.74 -24.69 5.80
C VAL A 121 -29.10 -23.94 4.65
N ILE A 122 -29.52 -24.21 3.41
CA ILE A 122 -28.81 -23.70 2.23
C ILE A 122 -29.15 -22.23 1.97
N ASN A 123 -30.45 -21.88 1.80
CA ASN A 123 -30.85 -20.53 1.45
C ASN A 123 -30.59 -19.54 2.61
N LYS A 124 -30.97 -19.87 3.84
CA LYS A 124 -30.70 -19.04 5.02
C LYS A 124 -29.19 -18.94 5.31
N GLY A 125 -28.44 -20.03 5.12
CA GLY A 125 -27.00 -20.05 5.27
C GLY A 125 -26.31 -19.11 4.28
N SER A 126 -26.59 -19.27 2.99
CA SER A 126 -26.04 -18.43 1.92
C SER A 126 -26.43 -16.95 2.09
N GLU A 127 -27.69 -16.66 2.44
CA GLU A 127 -28.15 -15.29 2.75
C GLU A 127 -27.32 -14.67 3.88
N ARG A 128 -27.16 -15.40 4.99
CA ARG A 128 -26.46 -14.89 6.16
C ARG A 128 -24.97 -14.65 5.88
N VAL A 129 -24.32 -15.55 5.18
CA VAL A 129 -22.92 -15.38 4.76
C VAL A 129 -22.77 -14.16 3.87
N SER A 130 -23.65 -14.00 2.88
CA SER A 130 -23.61 -12.83 1.98
C SER A 130 -23.83 -11.52 2.71
N GLU A 131 -24.84 -11.45 3.60
CA GLU A 131 -25.14 -10.26 4.42
C GLU A 131 -23.94 -9.85 5.30
N VAL A 132 -23.37 -10.83 6.02
CA VAL A 132 -22.26 -10.58 6.94
C VAL A 132 -21.00 -10.15 6.19
N THR A 133 -20.67 -10.83 5.09
CA THR A 133 -19.51 -10.48 4.27
C THR A 133 -19.67 -9.10 3.63
N ALA A 134 -20.85 -8.79 3.09
CA ALA A 134 -21.13 -7.47 2.53
C ALA A 134 -20.93 -6.37 3.59
N ARG A 135 -21.46 -6.58 4.78
CA ARG A 135 -21.33 -5.64 5.89
C ARG A 135 -19.87 -5.40 6.27
N PHE A 136 -19.10 -6.47 6.53
CA PHE A 136 -17.69 -6.32 6.89
C PHE A 136 -16.86 -5.66 5.78
N THR A 137 -17.12 -5.96 4.51
CA THR A 137 -16.42 -5.36 3.39
C THR A 137 -16.71 -3.86 3.30
N LEU A 138 -17.98 -3.46 3.47
CA LEU A 138 -18.39 -2.06 3.45
C LEU A 138 -17.87 -1.29 4.67
N ASP A 139 -17.90 -1.89 5.87
CA ASP A 139 -17.39 -1.27 7.09
C ASP A 139 -15.85 -1.10 7.06
N ALA A 140 -15.12 -1.99 6.37
CA ALA A 140 -13.67 -1.91 6.19
C ALA A 140 -13.23 -0.89 5.11
N MET A 141 -14.14 -0.41 4.25
CA MET A 141 -13.81 0.44 3.11
C MET A 141 -13.10 1.75 3.50
N PRO A 142 -13.54 2.51 4.53
CA PRO A 142 -12.83 3.72 4.95
C PRO A 142 -11.39 3.45 5.39
N GLY A 143 -11.15 2.33 6.10
CA GLY A 143 -9.81 1.92 6.51
C GLY A 143 -8.91 1.58 5.32
N LYS A 144 -9.43 0.85 4.31
CA LYS A 144 -8.70 0.57 3.07
C LYS A 144 -8.37 1.86 2.30
N GLN A 145 -9.29 2.83 2.26
CA GLN A 145 -9.05 4.13 1.61
C GLN A 145 -7.96 4.92 2.33
N MET A 146 -8.00 4.99 3.68
CA MET A 146 -6.97 5.64 4.47
C MET A 146 -5.59 4.99 4.28
N ALA A 147 -5.52 3.67 4.16
CA ALA A 147 -4.27 2.97 3.87
C ALA A 147 -3.71 3.36 2.49
N ILE A 148 -4.56 3.46 1.45
CA ILE A 148 -4.13 3.93 0.12
C ILE A 148 -3.64 5.39 0.19
N ASP A 149 -4.32 6.24 0.95
CA ASP A 149 -3.92 7.64 1.13
C ASP A 149 -2.58 7.75 1.88
N ALA A 150 -2.34 6.86 2.87
CA ALA A 150 -1.06 6.77 3.55
C ALA A 150 0.06 6.30 2.60
N ASP A 151 -0.18 5.22 1.81
CA ASP A 151 0.77 4.72 0.81
C ASP A 151 1.11 5.79 -0.24
N LEU A 152 0.11 6.55 -0.68
CA LEU A 152 0.31 7.66 -1.62
C LEU A 152 1.12 8.79 -1.00
N ASN A 153 0.79 9.19 0.23
CA ASN A 153 1.47 10.27 0.95
C ASN A 153 2.94 9.91 1.29
N THR A 154 3.23 8.63 1.51
CA THR A 154 4.60 8.14 1.73
C THR A 154 5.38 7.95 0.42
N GLY A 155 4.72 8.07 -0.74
CA GLY A 155 5.34 7.81 -2.04
C GLY A 155 5.56 6.32 -2.35
N ALA A 156 4.97 5.41 -1.57
CA ALA A 156 5.03 3.97 -1.82
C ALA A 156 4.29 3.56 -3.09
N ILE A 157 3.28 4.34 -3.48
CA ILE A 157 2.51 4.15 -4.72
C ILE A 157 2.36 5.46 -5.47
N THR A 158 2.15 5.37 -6.80
CA THR A 158 1.88 6.53 -7.65
C THR A 158 0.40 6.94 -7.60
N ASP A 159 0.07 8.19 -7.99
CA ASP A 159 -1.30 8.68 -8.12
C ASP A 159 -2.16 7.79 -9.03
N ALA A 160 -1.59 7.31 -10.15
CA ALA A 160 -2.29 6.41 -11.06
C ALA A 160 -2.62 5.07 -10.40
N GLU A 161 -1.72 4.54 -9.59
CA GLU A 161 -1.93 3.30 -8.85
C GLU A 161 -2.91 3.49 -7.69
N ALA A 162 -2.82 4.60 -6.96
CA ALA A 162 -3.78 4.97 -5.92
C ALA A 162 -5.20 5.08 -6.48
N LYS A 163 -5.37 5.73 -7.65
CA LYS A 163 -6.65 5.82 -8.35
C LYS A 163 -7.19 4.43 -8.71
N LYS A 164 -6.35 3.56 -9.27
CA LYS A 164 -6.73 2.18 -9.63
C LYS A 164 -7.15 1.36 -8.40
N ARG A 165 -6.43 1.50 -7.29
CA ARG A 165 -6.77 0.81 -6.03
C ARG A 165 -8.08 1.33 -5.44
N ARG A 166 -8.34 2.65 -5.48
CA ARG A 166 -9.62 3.23 -5.06
C ARG A 166 -10.79 2.77 -5.94
N GLU A 167 -10.62 2.73 -7.26
CA GLU A 167 -11.62 2.19 -8.20
C GLU A 167 -11.94 0.72 -7.86
N LYS A 168 -10.93 -0.12 -7.60
CA LYS A 168 -11.14 -1.52 -7.21
C LYS A 168 -11.93 -1.65 -5.89
N ILE A 169 -11.64 -0.82 -4.88
CA ILE A 169 -12.40 -0.81 -3.62
C ILE A 169 -13.85 -0.38 -3.86
N GLN A 170 -14.08 0.60 -4.72
CA GLN A 170 -15.43 1.07 -5.06
C GLN A 170 -16.22 0.00 -5.83
N GLU A 171 -15.58 -0.73 -6.73
CA GLU A 171 -16.18 -1.87 -7.44
C GLU A 171 -16.52 -3.01 -6.47
N GLU A 172 -15.62 -3.36 -5.52
CA GLU A 172 -15.90 -4.32 -4.47
C GLU A 172 -17.13 -3.91 -3.63
N ALA A 173 -17.18 -2.65 -3.19
CA ALA A 173 -18.31 -2.15 -2.40
C ALA A 173 -19.63 -2.19 -3.19
N SER A 174 -19.62 -1.80 -4.45
CA SER A 174 -20.77 -1.85 -5.34
C SER A 174 -21.25 -3.29 -5.58
N PHE A 175 -20.30 -4.23 -5.77
CA PHE A 175 -20.59 -5.64 -5.94
C PHE A 175 -21.26 -6.22 -4.69
N PHE A 176 -20.67 -6.06 -3.51
CA PHE A 176 -21.22 -6.62 -2.27
C PHE A 176 -22.55 -5.99 -1.86
N GLY A 177 -22.72 -4.68 -2.09
CA GLY A 177 -24.00 -4.00 -1.88
C GLY A 177 -25.10 -4.53 -2.81
N SER A 178 -24.79 -4.75 -4.10
CA SER A 178 -25.71 -5.34 -5.07
C SER A 178 -26.02 -6.81 -4.74
N MET A 179 -25.03 -7.53 -4.21
CA MET A 179 -25.14 -8.93 -3.85
C MET A 179 -26.12 -9.16 -2.70
N ASP A 180 -26.09 -8.33 -1.66
CA ASP A 180 -27.05 -8.41 -0.55
C ASP A 180 -28.50 -8.26 -1.05
N GLY A 181 -28.74 -7.33 -1.95
CA GLY A 181 -30.04 -7.15 -2.59
C GLY A 181 -30.47 -8.35 -3.45
N ALA A 182 -29.57 -8.88 -4.29
CA ALA A 182 -29.85 -10.00 -5.16
C ALA A 182 -30.17 -11.30 -4.40
N VAL A 183 -29.44 -11.58 -3.30
CA VAL A 183 -29.68 -12.77 -2.46
C VAL A 183 -31.02 -12.71 -1.74
N LYS A 184 -31.45 -11.53 -1.30
CA LYS A 184 -32.80 -11.33 -0.72
C LYS A 184 -33.89 -11.61 -1.75
N TYR A 185 -33.65 -11.28 -3.02
CA TYR A 185 -34.58 -11.59 -4.10
C TYR A 185 -34.69 -13.12 -4.36
N VAL A 186 -33.55 -13.82 -4.37
CA VAL A 186 -33.51 -15.29 -4.51
C VAL A 186 -34.26 -16.00 -3.35
N LYS A 187 -34.19 -15.46 -2.13
CA LYS A 187 -34.96 -15.96 -0.99
C LYS A 187 -36.49 -15.82 -1.23
N GLY A 188 -36.92 -14.71 -1.80
CA GLY A 188 -38.32 -14.49 -2.18
C GLY A 188 -38.85 -15.55 -3.11
N ASP A 189 -38.06 -16.01 -4.08
CA ASP A 189 -38.44 -17.09 -4.99
C ASP A 189 -38.61 -18.46 -4.28
N ALA A 190 -37.74 -18.78 -3.32
CA ALA A 190 -37.88 -20.01 -2.54
C ALA A 190 -39.20 -20.05 -1.74
N VAL A 191 -39.63 -18.91 -1.20
CA VAL A 191 -40.94 -18.77 -0.52
C VAL A 191 -42.09 -18.93 -1.52
N ALA A 192 -41.99 -18.29 -2.69
CA ALA A 192 -42.95 -18.39 -3.76
C ALA A 192 -43.09 -19.85 -4.25
N GLY A 193 -41.97 -20.57 -4.41
CA GLY A 193 -41.94 -21.97 -4.77
C GLY A 193 -42.73 -22.87 -3.77
N LEU A 194 -42.56 -22.63 -2.45
CA LEU A 194 -43.32 -23.35 -1.44
C LEU A 194 -44.83 -23.10 -1.54
N LEU A 195 -45.25 -21.87 -1.78
CA LEU A 195 -46.66 -21.52 -1.99
C LEU A 195 -47.21 -22.19 -3.25
N ILE A 196 -46.45 -22.15 -4.36
CA ILE A 196 -46.81 -22.79 -5.62
C ILE A 196 -46.99 -24.32 -5.42
N THR A 197 -46.06 -24.95 -4.71
CA THR A 197 -46.17 -26.40 -4.37
C THR A 197 -47.48 -26.70 -3.62
N THR A 198 -47.83 -25.88 -2.64
CA THR A 198 -49.07 -26.04 -1.88
C THR A 198 -50.30 -25.86 -2.79
N ILE A 199 -50.28 -24.87 -3.69
CA ILE A 199 -51.35 -24.63 -4.67
C ILE A 199 -51.45 -25.81 -5.63
N ASN A 200 -50.34 -26.36 -6.10
CA ASN A 200 -50.33 -27.49 -7.03
C ASN A 200 -50.93 -28.75 -6.39
N ILE A 201 -50.64 -29.06 -5.14
CA ILE A 201 -51.25 -30.19 -4.44
C ILE A 201 -52.76 -29.99 -4.25
N VAL A 202 -53.15 -28.91 -3.58
CA VAL A 202 -54.56 -28.66 -3.22
C VAL A 202 -55.38 -28.39 -4.47
N GLY A 203 -54.91 -27.49 -5.35
CA GLY A 203 -55.57 -27.16 -6.59
C GLY A 203 -55.64 -28.33 -7.57
N GLY A 204 -54.56 -29.14 -7.64
CA GLY A 204 -54.52 -30.34 -8.46
C GLY A 204 -55.53 -31.39 -8.06
N ILE A 205 -55.66 -31.69 -6.79
CA ILE A 205 -56.65 -32.64 -6.27
C ILE A 205 -58.06 -32.15 -6.61
N ILE A 206 -58.38 -30.88 -6.38
CA ILE A 206 -59.68 -30.30 -6.71
C ILE A 206 -59.95 -30.38 -8.23
N MET A 207 -58.96 -30.07 -9.06
CA MET A 207 -59.10 -30.11 -10.51
C MET A 207 -59.23 -31.55 -11.06
N GLY A 208 -58.48 -32.52 -10.46
CA GLY A 208 -58.56 -33.90 -10.77
C GLY A 208 -59.98 -34.50 -10.51
N MET A 209 -60.53 -34.17 -9.35
CA MET A 209 -61.88 -34.62 -8.98
C MET A 209 -62.96 -33.94 -9.79
N THR A 210 -62.88 -32.59 -10.01
CA THR A 210 -63.98 -31.84 -10.62
C THR A 210 -63.95 -31.85 -12.14
N ARG A 211 -62.79 -31.83 -12.80
CA ARG A 211 -62.64 -31.78 -14.25
C ARG A 211 -62.36 -33.14 -14.88
N GLN A 212 -61.54 -33.95 -14.24
CA GLN A 212 -61.12 -35.25 -14.80
C GLN A 212 -61.95 -36.42 -14.26
N GLY A 213 -62.86 -36.18 -13.30
CA GLY A 213 -63.71 -37.20 -12.73
C GLY A 213 -62.96 -38.30 -11.95
N MET A 214 -61.76 -37.99 -11.49
CA MET A 214 -60.95 -38.95 -10.75
C MET A 214 -61.50 -39.17 -9.34
N ASP A 215 -61.30 -40.35 -8.82
CA ASP A 215 -61.49 -40.62 -7.38
C ASP A 215 -60.40 -39.93 -6.56
N ILE A 216 -60.68 -39.66 -5.30
CA ILE A 216 -59.77 -38.86 -4.45
C ILE A 216 -58.39 -39.50 -4.33
N THR A 217 -58.30 -40.83 -4.30
CA THR A 217 -57.03 -41.57 -4.14
C THR A 217 -56.18 -41.42 -5.42
N SER A 218 -56.79 -41.58 -6.60
CA SER A 218 -56.09 -41.40 -7.88
C SER A 218 -55.68 -39.95 -8.13
N ALA A 219 -56.52 -38.97 -7.76
CA ALA A 219 -56.20 -37.56 -7.87
C ALA A 219 -55.04 -37.21 -6.92
N LEU A 220 -55.07 -37.69 -5.65
CA LEU A 220 -54.04 -37.47 -4.69
C LEU A 220 -52.70 -38.06 -5.16
N ASN A 221 -52.68 -39.30 -5.63
CA ASN A 221 -51.46 -39.94 -6.14
C ASN A 221 -50.86 -39.14 -7.33
N LYS A 222 -51.68 -38.89 -8.34
CA LYS A 222 -51.22 -38.22 -9.58
C LYS A 222 -50.67 -36.82 -9.32
N TYR A 223 -51.44 -35.95 -8.66
CA TYR A 223 -51.05 -34.55 -8.48
C TYR A 223 -49.94 -34.39 -7.43
N THR A 224 -49.84 -35.28 -6.45
CA THR A 224 -48.73 -35.28 -5.49
C THR A 224 -47.41 -35.66 -6.17
N ILE A 225 -47.40 -36.71 -7.02
CA ILE A 225 -46.20 -37.13 -7.78
C ILE A 225 -45.77 -36.00 -8.72
N LEU A 226 -46.69 -35.41 -9.48
CA LEU A 226 -46.37 -34.26 -10.37
C LEU A 226 -45.85 -33.04 -9.60
N THR A 227 -46.41 -32.76 -8.43
CA THR A 227 -45.98 -31.63 -7.60
C THR A 227 -44.62 -31.87 -6.97
N ILE A 228 -44.33 -33.10 -6.52
CA ILE A 228 -42.99 -33.48 -6.03
C ILE A 228 -41.96 -33.32 -7.15
N GLY A 229 -42.27 -33.81 -8.35
CA GLY A 229 -41.40 -33.68 -9.53
C GLY A 229 -41.12 -32.22 -9.90
N ASP A 230 -42.18 -31.40 -10.00
CA ASP A 230 -42.07 -29.95 -10.28
C ASP A 230 -41.23 -29.23 -9.22
N GLY A 231 -41.50 -29.51 -7.94
CA GLY A 231 -40.72 -28.94 -6.83
C GLY A 231 -39.26 -29.34 -6.88
N LEU A 232 -38.93 -30.59 -7.15
CA LEU A 232 -37.54 -31.06 -7.22
C LEU A 232 -36.78 -30.45 -8.40
N VAL A 233 -37.38 -30.46 -9.59
CA VAL A 233 -36.76 -29.87 -10.78
C VAL A 233 -36.48 -28.40 -10.62
N SER A 234 -37.34 -27.66 -9.91
CA SER A 234 -37.14 -26.24 -9.61
C SER A 234 -36.14 -26.01 -8.46
N GLN A 235 -36.00 -26.98 -7.52
CA GLN A 235 -35.07 -26.86 -6.40
C GLN A 235 -33.60 -27.03 -6.79
N ILE A 236 -33.28 -27.91 -7.76
CA ILE A 236 -31.90 -28.17 -8.19
C ILE A 236 -31.19 -26.91 -8.61
N PRO A 237 -31.70 -26.08 -9.56
CA PRO A 237 -31.07 -24.82 -9.92
C PRO A 237 -30.95 -23.85 -8.75
N SER A 238 -31.94 -23.77 -7.87
CA SER A 238 -31.93 -22.96 -6.67
C SER A 238 -30.78 -23.31 -5.74
N LEU A 239 -30.57 -24.61 -5.51
CA LEU A 239 -29.49 -25.12 -4.70
C LEU A 239 -28.12 -24.79 -5.30
N LEU A 240 -27.93 -25.02 -6.59
CA LEU A 240 -26.69 -24.73 -7.32
C LEU A 240 -26.33 -23.24 -7.27
N ILE A 241 -27.32 -22.38 -7.46
CA ILE A 241 -27.15 -20.93 -7.39
C ILE A 241 -26.83 -20.47 -5.97
N SER A 242 -27.50 -21.01 -4.95
CA SER A 242 -27.21 -20.68 -3.55
C SER A 242 -25.81 -21.13 -3.13
N LEU A 243 -25.38 -22.31 -3.59
CA LEU A 243 -24.01 -22.80 -3.39
C LEU A 243 -22.99 -21.91 -4.10
N SER A 244 -23.25 -21.53 -5.38
CA SER A 244 -22.41 -20.59 -6.14
C SER A 244 -22.26 -19.26 -5.42
N THR A 245 -23.35 -18.75 -4.87
CA THR A 245 -23.38 -17.53 -4.05
C THR A 245 -22.46 -17.66 -2.83
N GLY A 246 -22.61 -18.76 -2.07
CA GLY A 246 -21.78 -19.02 -0.91
C GLY A 246 -20.30 -19.11 -1.25
N ILE A 247 -19.94 -19.88 -2.28
CA ILE A 247 -18.56 -20.02 -2.76
C ILE A 247 -17.98 -18.66 -3.18
N LEU A 248 -18.69 -17.89 -4.00
CA LEU A 248 -18.21 -16.61 -4.52
C LEU A 248 -17.97 -15.60 -3.41
N VAL A 249 -18.91 -15.50 -2.46
CA VAL A 249 -18.84 -14.50 -1.37
C VAL A 249 -17.78 -14.86 -0.33
N THR A 250 -17.49 -16.15 -0.13
CA THR A 250 -16.44 -16.61 0.81
C THR A 250 -15.05 -16.66 0.18
N LYS A 251 -14.92 -16.36 -1.10
CA LYS A 251 -13.65 -16.40 -1.82
C LYS A 251 -12.73 -15.26 -1.37
N GLY A 252 -11.55 -15.61 -0.89
CA GLY A 252 -10.52 -14.65 -0.50
C GLY A 252 -9.75 -14.12 -1.72
N SER A 253 -9.01 -13.04 -1.52
CA SER A 253 -8.20 -12.37 -2.56
C SER A 253 -6.87 -13.07 -2.90
N LYS A 254 -6.74 -14.38 -2.76
CA LYS A 254 -5.51 -15.11 -3.10
C LYS A 254 -5.66 -15.76 -4.48
N ASP A 255 -4.63 -15.62 -5.30
CA ASP A 255 -4.53 -16.09 -6.69
C ASP A 255 -4.63 -17.61 -6.93
N ALA A 256 -5.02 -18.41 -5.94
CA ALA A 256 -5.08 -19.85 -6.04
C ALA A 256 -6.48 -20.34 -6.43
N ASP A 257 -6.55 -21.29 -7.36
CA ASP A 257 -7.78 -21.97 -7.75
C ASP A 257 -8.49 -22.60 -6.54
N PHE A 258 -9.81 -22.43 -6.46
CA PHE A 258 -10.65 -22.94 -5.35
C PHE A 258 -10.43 -24.43 -5.10
N GLY A 259 -10.36 -25.26 -6.16
CA GLY A 259 -10.17 -26.70 -6.05
C GLY A 259 -8.81 -27.08 -5.48
N THR A 260 -7.74 -26.45 -5.95
CA THR A 260 -6.37 -26.68 -5.46
C THR A 260 -6.22 -26.25 -4.03
N THR A 261 -6.77 -25.08 -3.67
CA THR A 261 -6.75 -24.56 -2.29
C THR A 261 -7.52 -25.47 -1.34
N LEU A 262 -8.72 -25.92 -1.72
CA LEU A 262 -9.53 -26.82 -0.91
C LEU A 262 -8.80 -28.15 -0.67
N VAL A 263 -8.28 -28.76 -1.73
CA VAL A 263 -7.55 -30.05 -1.65
C VAL A 263 -6.27 -29.89 -0.81
N SER A 264 -5.51 -28.81 -1.02
CA SER A 264 -4.28 -28.58 -0.25
C SER A 264 -4.56 -28.30 1.23
N GLN A 265 -5.63 -27.61 1.56
CA GLN A 265 -6.00 -27.34 2.96
C GLN A 265 -6.58 -28.56 3.67
N LEU A 266 -7.39 -29.38 2.99
CA LEU A 266 -8.00 -30.59 3.59
C LEU A 266 -7.00 -31.74 3.70
N PHE A 267 -6.16 -31.91 2.70
CA PHE A 267 -5.27 -33.07 2.58
C PHE A 267 -3.79 -32.72 2.74
N GLY A 268 -3.43 -31.44 2.82
CA GLY A 268 -2.04 -30.97 2.90
C GLY A 268 -1.29 -31.31 4.19
N VAL A 269 -1.95 -31.96 5.17
CA VAL A 269 -1.32 -32.40 6.43
C VAL A 269 -1.30 -33.92 6.50
N PRO A 270 -0.28 -34.62 5.97
CA PRO A 270 -0.22 -36.08 5.92
C PRO A 270 -0.40 -36.74 7.29
N LYS A 271 0.17 -36.17 8.34
CA LYS A 271 0.05 -36.65 9.72
C LYS A 271 -1.41 -36.73 10.20
N GLY A 272 -2.25 -35.79 9.81
CA GLY A 272 -3.69 -35.79 10.11
C GLY A 272 -4.41 -36.93 9.40
N LEU A 273 -4.06 -37.18 8.13
CA LEU A 273 -4.66 -38.27 7.35
C LEU A 273 -4.27 -39.66 7.88
N TYR A 274 -3.05 -39.85 8.35
CA TYR A 274 -2.64 -41.09 9.04
C TYR A 274 -3.46 -41.31 10.30
N LEU A 275 -3.71 -40.27 11.10
CA LEU A 275 -4.52 -40.35 12.31
C LEU A 275 -5.98 -40.74 11.98
N VAL A 276 -6.57 -40.08 10.97
CA VAL A 276 -7.93 -40.40 10.49
C VAL A 276 -8.02 -41.86 10.00
N GLY A 277 -7.05 -42.29 9.19
CA GLY A 277 -6.97 -43.65 8.69
C GLY A 277 -6.87 -44.70 9.80
N ALA A 278 -6.03 -44.44 10.79
CA ALA A 278 -5.89 -45.32 11.97
C ALA A 278 -7.17 -45.34 12.82
N MET A 279 -7.83 -44.20 13.03
CA MET A 279 -9.06 -44.09 13.79
C MET A 279 -10.22 -44.82 13.11
N LEU A 280 -10.34 -44.71 11.78
CA LEU A 280 -11.33 -45.46 11.02
C LEU A 280 -11.10 -46.99 11.13
N ALA A 281 -9.85 -47.42 11.01
CA ALA A 281 -9.52 -48.83 11.17
C ALA A 281 -9.88 -49.35 12.57
N ILE A 282 -9.56 -48.61 13.63
CA ILE A 282 -9.91 -48.94 15.02
C ILE A 282 -11.44 -49.01 15.18
N LEU A 283 -12.18 -48.02 14.65
CA LEU A 283 -13.65 -48.06 14.70
C LEU A 283 -14.23 -49.28 14.01
N GLY A 284 -13.67 -49.71 12.88
CA GLY A 284 -14.10 -50.90 12.16
C GLY A 284 -13.86 -52.20 12.93
N PHE A 285 -12.85 -52.23 13.82
CA PHE A 285 -12.58 -53.41 14.66
C PHE A 285 -13.33 -53.41 16.00
N VAL A 286 -13.56 -52.25 16.60
CA VAL A 286 -14.16 -52.12 17.94
C VAL A 286 -15.68 -52.12 17.89
N THR A 287 -16.26 -51.67 16.79
CA THR A 287 -17.73 -51.58 16.63
C THR A 287 -18.26 -52.69 15.73
N GLU A 288 -19.56 -53.04 15.89
CA GLU A 288 -20.25 -53.98 14.99
C GLU A 288 -20.53 -53.41 13.58
N LEU A 289 -19.90 -52.27 13.24
CA LEU A 289 -19.97 -51.67 11.92
C LEU A 289 -19.26 -52.56 10.89
N ASN A 290 -19.60 -52.38 9.61
CA ASN A 290 -18.97 -53.16 8.52
C ASN A 290 -17.45 -52.99 8.50
N THR A 291 -16.74 -53.90 9.15
CA THR A 291 -15.28 -53.89 9.34
C THR A 291 -14.54 -53.73 8.01
N ILE A 292 -14.97 -54.40 6.94
CA ILE A 292 -14.34 -54.35 5.63
C ILE A 292 -14.38 -52.92 5.04
N LEU A 293 -15.51 -52.23 5.22
CA LEU A 293 -15.71 -50.88 4.71
C LEU A 293 -14.86 -49.85 5.49
N PHE A 294 -14.88 -49.92 6.83
CA PHE A 294 -14.14 -48.95 7.64
C PHE A 294 -12.63 -49.14 7.58
N VAL A 295 -12.14 -50.37 7.56
CA VAL A 295 -10.73 -50.70 7.39
C VAL A 295 -10.28 -50.37 5.96
N GLY A 296 -11.10 -50.64 4.96
CA GLY A 296 -10.84 -50.28 3.56
C GLY A 296 -10.70 -48.77 3.37
N LEU A 297 -11.64 -47.97 3.95
CA LEU A 297 -11.55 -46.52 3.97
C LEU A 297 -10.31 -46.03 4.72
N GLY A 298 -10.01 -46.60 5.89
CA GLY A 298 -8.80 -46.26 6.64
C GLY A 298 -7.51 -46.48 5.82
N LEU A 299 -7.45 -47.60 5.09
CA LEU A 299 -6.35 -47.90 4.16
C LEU A 299 -6.24 -46.85 3.02
N VAL A 300 -7.36 -46.41 2.45
CA VAL A 300 -7.39 -45.36 1.41
C VAL A 300 -6.81 -44.07 1.96
N PHE A 301 -7.20 -43.62 3.16
CA PHE A 301 -6.65 -42.41 3.77
C PHE A 301 -5.14 -42.54 4.04
N ILE A 302 -4.65 -43.71 4.47
CA ILE A 302 -3.21 -43.96 4.67
C ILE A 302 -2.45 -43.93 3.34
N ILE A 303 -2.99 -44.49 2.25
CA ILE A 303 -2.39 -44.47 0.93
C ILE A 303 -2.34 -43.03 0.39
N VAL A 304 -3.41 -42.27 0.54
CA VAL A 304 -3.46 -40.87 0.16
C VAL A 304 -2.43 -40.05 0.94
N ALA A 305 -2.33 -40.24 2.26
CA ALA A 305 -1.34 -39.60 3.11
C ALA A 305 0.09 -39.86 2.62
N ARG A 306 0.41 -41.12 2.32
CA ARG A 306 1.73 -41.54 1.83
C ARG A 306 2.07 -40.91 0.47
N ASN A 307 1.10 -40.88 -0.45
CA ASN A 307 1.30 -40.25 -1.76
C ASN A 307 1.56 -38.75 -1.65
N ILE A 308 0.83 -38.05 -0.76
CA ILE A 308 1.00 -36.61 -0.54
C ILE A 308 2.34 -36.32 0.15
N GLU A 309 2.74 -37.14 1.14
CA GLU A 309 4.04 -37.04 1.81
C GLU A 309 5.18 -37.19 0.80
N GLY A 310 5.11 -38.20 -0.08
CA GLY A 310 6.08 -38.39 -1.16
C GLY A 310 6.09 -37.23 -2.18
N THR A 311 4.95 -36.59 -2.43
CA THR A 311 4.87 -35.43 -3.32
C THR A 311 5.47 -34.19 -2.65
N ILE A 312 5.26 -34.00 -1.34
CA ILE A 312 5.83 -32.90 -0.55
C ILE A 312 7.36 -33.08 -0.45
N GLU A 313 7.83 -34.31 -0.14
CA GLU A 313 9.27 -34.59 -0.10
C GLU A 313 9.91 -34.40 -1.48
N ALA A 314 9.28 -34.86 -2.57
CA ALA A 314 9.76 -34.62 -3.93
C ALA A 314 9.82 -33.13 -4.29
N ALA A 315 8.78 -32.36 -3.91
CA ALA A 315 8.74 -30.93 -4.13
C ALA A 315 9.77 -30.16 -3.27
N GLN A 316 10.05 -30.63 -2.05
CA GLN A 316 11.11 -30.06 -1.20
C GLN A 316 12.49 -30.37 -1.76
N ILE A 317 12.72 -31.59 -2.26
CA ILE A 317 13.98 -31.97 -2.92
C ILE A 317 14.14 -31.20 -4.22
N GLU A 318 13.08 -31.02 -5.01
CA GLU A 318 13.10 -30.22 -6.25
C GLU A 318 13.35 -28.73 -5.94
N GLN A 319 12.76 -28.17 -4.87
CA GLN A 319 13.07 -26.82 -4.39
C GLN A 319 14.49 -26.69 -3.83
N GLU A 320 15.03 -27.70 -3.14
CA GLU A 320 16.42 -27.69 -2.69
C GLU A 320 17.38 -27.82 -3.89
N VAL A 321 17.07 -28.68 -4.86
CA VAL A 321 17.86 -28.84 -6.10
C VAL A 321 17.72 -27.59 -6.97
N ASP A 322 16.52 -27.04 -7.17
CA ASP A 322 16.31 -25.79 -7.90
C ASP A 322 16.95 -24.59 -7.18
N SER A 323 16.97 -24.57 -5.84
CA SER A 323 17.66 -23.53 -5.07
C SER A 323 19.19 -23.71 -5.13
N GLU A 324 19.71 -24.93 -5.14
CA GLU A 324 21.13 -25.21 -5.35
C GLU A 324 21.52 -24.97 -6.81
N GLU A 325 20.70 -25.36 -7.81
CA GLU A 325 20.93 -25.04 -9.22
C GLU A 325 20.77 -23.56 -9.51
N ALA A 326 19.75 -22.88 -8.92
CA ALA A 326 19.59 -21.42 -9.02
C ALA A 326 20.76 -20.68 -8.36
N ALA A 327 21.23 -21.12 -7.20
CA ALA A 327 22.44 -20.58 -6.57
C ALA A 327 23.70 -20.87 -7.40
N ALA A 328 23.78 -22.05 -8.05
CA ALA A 328 24.87 -22.39 -8.93
C ALA A 328 24.77 -21.71 -10.31
N GLU A 329 23.53 -21.43 -10.81
CA GLU A 329 23.30 -20.63 -12.01
C GLU A 329 23.44 -19.12 -11.74
N GLU A 330 23.09 -18.62 -10.56
CA GLU A 330 23.38 -17.26 -10.12
C GLU A 330 24.89 -16.99 -10.06
N ILE A 331 25.68 -18.00 -9.66
CA ILE A 331 27.15 -17.93 -9.71
C ILE A 331 27.69 -18.05 -11.16
N ARG A 332 26.92 -18.63 -12.10
CA ARG A 332 27.32 -18.83 -13.50
C ARG A 332 26.73 -17.87 -14.51
N GLN A 333 25.62 -17.19 -14.18
CA GLN A 333 25.15 -16.09 -15.00
C GLN A 333 26.13 -14.92 -14.82
N PRO A 334 26.59 -14.30 -15.92
CA PRO A 334 27.32 -13.05 -15.77
C PRO A 334 26.41 -12.11 -15.01
N GLU A 335 26.82 -11.77 -13.77
CA GLU A 335 26.16 -10.75 -12.96
C GLU A 335 25.68 -9.66 -13.90
N ASN A 336 24.43 -9.23 -13.73
CA ASN A 336 23.95 -8.10 -14.49
C ASN A 336 24.74 -6.87 -14.01
N VAL A 337 25.95 -6.73 -14.58
CA VAL A 337 26.93 -5.71 -14.21
C VAL A 337 26.31 -4.30 -14.23
N ASN A 338 25.21 -4.14 -14.97
CA ASN A 338 24.44 -2.88 -14.97
C ASN A 338 23.75 -2.58 -13.62
N SER A 339 23.40 -3.58 -12.82
CA SER A 339 22.86 -3.35 -11.47
C SER A 339 23.95 -2.93 -10.48
N LEU A 340 25.18 -3.38 -10.68
CA LEU A 340 26.35 -2.99 -9.88
C LEU A 340 26.86 -1.58 -10.24
N LEU A 341 26.45 -1.05 -11.40
CA LEU A 341 26.81 0.32 -11.82
C LEU A 341 25.87 1.36 -11.21
N GLN A 342 24.75 0.97 -10.62
CA GLN A 342 23.86 1.88 -9.92
C GLN A 342 24.46 2.25 -8.57
N VAL A 343 24.83 3.53 -8.42
CA VAL A 343 25.30 4.09 -7.17
C VAL A 343 24.09 4.60 -6.38
N ASP A 344 23.88 4.07 -5.20
CA ASP A 344 22.83 4.55 -4.31
C ASP A 344 23.15 5.98 -3.85
N PRO A 345 22.17 6.89 -3.83
CA PRO A 345 22.41 8.29 -3.44
C PRO A 345 22.91 8.45 -2.01
N ILE A 346 22.37 7.64 -1.09
CA ILE A 346 22.71 7.64 0.34
C ILE A 346 22.74 6.18 0.82
N GLU A 347 23.86 5.77 1.41
CA GLU A 347 24.00 4.46 2.02
C GLU A 347 24.48 4.59 3.47
N LEU A 348 23.87 3.83 4.36
CA LEU A 348 24.31 3.62 5.74
C LEU A 348 24.72 2.16 5.87
N GLU A 349 26.03 1.91 5.96
CA GLU A 349 26.56 0.58 6.20
C GLU A 349 26.98 0.44 7.68
N PHE A 350 26.72 -0.73 8.27
CA PHE A 350 27.01 -0.98 9.67
C PHE A 350 27.50 -2.40 9.94
N GLY A 351 28.32 -2.51 10.98
CA GLY A 351 28.84 -3.78 11.46
C GLY A 351 27.76 -4.62 12.15
N TYR A 352 28.05 -5.90 12.35
CA TYR A 352 27.07 -6.89 12.81
C TYR A 352 26.50 -6.59 14.24
N GLY A 353 27.20 -5.86 15.07
CA GLY A 353 26.73 -5.46 16.42
C GLY A 353 25.62 -4.42 16.40
N ILE A 354 25.44 -3.71 15.28
CA ILE A 354 24.42 -2.68 15.12
C ILE A 354 23.13 -3.24 14.49
N ILE A 355 23.18 -4.44 13.87
CA ILE A 355 22.02 -5.08 13.20
C ILE A 355 20.75 -5.07 14.08
N PRO A 356 20.80 -5.35 15.42
CA PRO A 356 19.60 -5.32 16.23
C PRO A 356 18.86 -3.99 16.25
N LEU A 357 19.55 -2.86 16.01
CA LEU A 357 18.92 -1.54 15.92
C LEU A 357 18.10 -1.35 14.62
N ALA A 358 18.41 -2.09 13.58
CA ALA A 358 17.72 -2.05 12.30
C ALA A 358 16.67 -3.17 12.12
N ASP A 359 16.71 -4.23 12.95
CA ASP A 359 15.79 -5.37 12.86
C ASP A 359 14.53 -5.12 13.70
N VAL A 360 13.41 -4.92 13.02
CA VAL A 360 12.09 -4.72 13.65
C VAL A 360 11.68 -5.89 14.55
N ASN A 361 12.09 -7.14 14.21
CA ASN A 361 11.78 -8.32 15.02
C ASN A 361 12.53 -8.35 16.35
N GLN A 362 13.62 -7.61 16.46
CA GLN A 362 14.42 -7.43 17.69
C GLN A 362 14.11 -6.12 18.43
N GLY A 363 13.08 -5.40 17.98
CA GLY A 363 12.67 -4.12 18.57
C GLY A 363 13.46 -2.90 18.09
N GLY A 364 14.21 -3.04 16.99
CA GLY A 364 14.93 -1.93 16.35
C GLY A 364 14.01 -0.93 15.70
N ASP A 365 14.26 0.36 15.89
CA ASP A 365 13.45 1.48 15.35
C ASP A 365 14.22 2.39 14.36
N LEU A 366 15.43 2.00 13.98
CA LEU A 366 16.28 2.80 13.09
C LEU A 366 15.63 3.07 11.73
N LEU A 367 14.90 2.08 11.18
CA LEU A 367 14.16 2.24 9.91
C LEU A 367 13.08 3.33 10.03
N ASP A 368 12.32 3.34 11.11
CA ASP A 368 11.27 4.34 11.35
C ASP A 368 11.87 5.73 11.51
N ARG A 369 13.02 5.83 12.18
CA ARG A 369 13.75 7.10 12.31
C ARG A 369 14.25 7.62 10.98
N VAL A 370 14.74 6.76 10.11
CA VAL A 370 15.15 7.12 8.73
C VAL A 370 13.97 7.73 7.94
N VAL A 371 12.78 7.15 8.06
CA VAL A 371 11.56 7.70 7.44
C VAL A 371 11.22 9.07 8.03
N MET A 372 11.32 9.23 9.34
CA MET A 372 11.08 10.52 10.02
C MET A 372 12.09 11.60 9.59
N ILE A 373 13.37 11.26 9.46
CA ILE A 373 14.41 12.19 8.98
C ILE A 373 14.07 12.72 7.59
N ARG A 374 13.72 11.83 6.66
CA ARG A 374 13.35 12.23 5.29
C ARG A 374 12.15 13.19 5.30
N ARG A 375 11.15 12.92 6.12
CA ARG A 375 9.97 13.78 6.28
C ARG A 375 10.33 15.14 6.88
N GLN A 376 11.15 15.14 7.91
CA GLN A 376 11.57 16.37 8.60
C GLN A 376 12.35 17.28 7.64
N ILE A 377 13.33 16.75 6.92
CA ILE A 377 14.12 17.52 5.95
C ILE A 377 13.25 18.05 4.81
N ALA A 378 12.29 17.26 4.33
CA ALA A 378 11.35 17.71 3.30
C ALA A 378 10.48 18.89 3.77
N LEU A 379 10.00 18.86 5.01
CA LEU A 379 9.23 19.94 5.61
C LEU A 379 10.09 21.20 5.90
N GLU A 380 11.34 21.01 6.28
CA GLU A 380 12.26 22.10 6.63
C GLU A 380 12.85 22.75 5.38
N LEU A 381 13.44 21.98 4.48
CA LEU A 381 14.18 22.50 3.33
C LEU A 381 13.36 22.53 2.02
N GLY A 382 12.22 21.81 1.94
CA GLY A 382 11.35 21.81 0.76
C GLY A 382 11.84 20.91 -0.37
N THR A 383 12.71 19.95 -0.10
CA THR A 383 13.19 18.96 -1.07
C THR A 383 13.01 17.54 -0.57
N VAL A 384 12.81 16.60 -1.48
CA VAL A 384 12.65 15.18 -1.13
C VAL A 384 14.02 14.53 -1.03
N VAL A 385 14.35 14.02 0.16
CA VAL A 385 15.57 13.23 0.36
C VAL A 385 15.45 11.90 -0.38
N PRO A 386 16.44 11.49 -1.19
CA PRO A 386 16.45 10.17 -1.83
C PRO A 386 16.28 9.01 -0.85
N ILE A 387 16.08 7.80 -1.39
CA ILE A 387 16.02 6.59 -0.57
C ILE A 387 17.40 6.38 0.09
N ILE A 388 17.36 6.10 1.39
CA ILE A 388 18.54 5.77 2.18
C ILE A 388 18.63 4.24 2.25
N ARG A 389 19.69 3.68 1.69
CA ARG A 389 19.95 2.24 1.74
C ARG A 389 20.67 1.88 3.03
N LEU A 390 20.09 0.92 3.76
CA LEU A 390 20.68 0.33 4.94
C LEU A 390 21.29 -1.01 4.55
N ARG A 391 22.59 -1.22 4.81
CA ARG A 391 23.31 -2.44 4.47
C ARG A 391 24.18 -2.89 5.62
N ASP A 392 24.20 -4.19 5.88
CA ASP A 392 25.22 -4.80 6.73
C ASP A 392 26.54 -4.94 5.95
N ASN A 393 27.65 -4.71 6.66
CA ASN A 393 28.98 -4.82 6.10
C ASN A 393 29.90 -5.60 7.07
N ILE A 394 30.22 -6.82 6.69
CA ILE A 394 31.08 -7.74 7.49
C ILE A 394 32.52 -7.23 7.61
N GLN A 395 32.95 -6.32 6.73
CA GLN A 395 34.30 -5.76 6.77
C GLN A 395 34.48 -4.69 7.85
N LEU A 396 33.37 -4.12 8.37
CA LEU A 396 33.38 -3.13 9.43
C LEU A 396 33.58 -3.78 10.80
N ASN A 397 34.12 -3.01 11.74
CA ASN A 397 34.10 -3.41 13.15
C ASN A 397 32.64 -3.60 13.62
N PRO A 398 32.39 -4.47 14.62
CA PRO A 398 31.03 -4.80 15.05
C PRO A 398 30.16 -3.60 15.38
N ASN A 399 30.72 -2.57 15.98
CA ASN A 399 30.06 -1.39 16.49
C ASN A 399 30.25 -0.15 15.59
N GLN A 400 30.88 -0.31 14.43
CA GLN A 400 31.18 0.77 13.50
C GLN A 400 30.05 0.89 12.46
N TYR A 401 29.75 2.11 12.08
CA TYR A 401 28.93 2.41 10.90
C TYR A 401 29.62 3.48 10.05
N ILE A 402 29.32 3.48 8.76
CA ILE A 402 29.78 4.47 7.79
C ILE A 402 28.61 5.01 7.00
N ILE A 403 28.69 6.29 6.64
CA ILE A 403 27.70 6.96 5.78
C ILE A 403 28.39 7.29 4.47
N LYS A 404 27.76 6.86 3.36
CA LYS A 404 28.22 7.12 2.00
C LYS A 404 27.23 7.98 1.26
N ILE A 405 27.73 8.94 0.51
CA ILE A 405 26.96 9.74 -0.43
C ILE A 405 27.49 9.43 -1.84
N LYS A 406 26.58 9.00 -2.71
CA LYS A 406 26.91 8.58 -4.08
C LYS A 406 28.07 7.57 -4.14
N GLY A 407 28.04 6.60 -3.20
CA GLY A 407 29.06 5.55 -3.10
C GLY A 407 30.39 5.95 -2.48
N ILE A 408 30.57 7.23 -2.10
CA ILE A 408 31.79 7.73 -1.45
C ILE A 408 31.55 7.84 0.05
N GLN A 409 32.44 7.26 0.86
CA GLN A 409 32.39 7.41 2.32
C GLN A 409 32.64 8.87 2.69
N VAL A 410 31.68 9.46 3.41
CA VAL A 410 31.76 10.85 3.88
C VAL A 410 32.16 10.90 5.34
N THR A 411 31.65 9.97 6.14
CA THR A 411 31.91 9.93 7.58
C THR A 411 31.75 8.51 8.13
N GLU A 412 32.22 8.33 9.36
CA GLU A 412 32.07 7.11 10.13
C GLU A 412 31.75 7.44 11.58
N GLY A 413 31.22 6.44 12.32
CA GLY A 413 30.98 6.55 13.75
C GLY A 413 30.98 5.19 14.43
N GLU A 414 31.04 5.20 15.73
CA GLU A 414 31.01 4.01 16.57
C GLU A 414 29.88 4.10 17.59
N ILE A 415 29.14 3.01 17.77
CA ILE A 415 28.00 2.91 18.67
C ILE A 415 28.12 1.69 19.57
N LEU A 416 27.94 1.88 20.87
CA LEU A 416 27.81 0.78 21.82
C LEU A 416 26.33 0.47 22.07
N PHE A 417 25.86 -0.68 21.59
CA PHE A 417 24.43 -1.06 21.55
C PHE A 417 23.77 -1.01 22.96
N ASP A 418 24.42 -1.52 23.99
CA ASP A 418 23.87 -1.61 25.36
C ASP A 418 24.17 -0.39 26.22
N HIS A 419 24.62 0.74 25.63
CA HIS A 419 25.02 1.93 26.36
C HIS A 419 24.26 3.16 25.86
N TYR A 420 24.27 4.21 26.69
CA TYR A 420 23.73 5.52 26.35
C TYR A 420 24.90 6.51 26.28
N MET A 421 24.79 7.50 25.41
CA MET A 421 25.77 8.58 25.29
C MET A 421 25.35 9.75 26.18
N ALA A 422 26.16 10.10 27.14
CA ALA A 422 25.98 11.27 28.01
C ALA A 422 26.90 12.40 27.57
N MET A 423 26.32 13.54 27.25
CA MET A 423 27.01 14.75 26.80
C MET A 423 26.87 15.84 27.87
N ASN A 424 27.97 16.53 28.17
CA ASN A 424 27.96 17.67 29.09
C ASN A 424 27.53 18.94 28.30
N PRO A 425 26.39 19.58 28.61
CA PRO A 425 25.93 20.77 27.93
C PRO A 425 26.68 22.06 28.34
N GLY A 426 27.76 21.93 29.12
CA GLY A 426 28.60 23.06 29.59
C GLY A 426 28.56 23.28 31.09
N TYR A 427 27.57 22.75 31.80
CA TYR A 427 27.51 22.83 33.26
C TYR A 427 26.84 21.56 33.81
N VAL A 428 27.60 20.79 34.55
CA VAL A 428 27.12 19.58 35.25
C VAL A 428 27.54 19.65 36.74
N GLU A 429 26.70 19.12 37.63
CA GLU A 429 26.94 19.19 39.06
C GLU A 429 28.06 18.25 39.52
N GLU A 430 28.24 17.11 38.87
CA GLU A 430 29.22 16.08 39.19
C GLU A 430 29.63 15.32 37.92
N GLU A 431 30.90 14.93 37.80
CA GLU A 431 31.40 14.10 36.70
C GLU A 431 30.95 12.65 36.84
N ILE A 432 30.45 12.07 35.75
CA ILE A 432 30.06 10.66 35.68
C ILE A 432 31.19 9.83 35.09
N THR A 433 31.43 8.65 35.67
CA THR A 433 32.41 7.69 35.17
C THR A 433 31.78 6.83 34.06
N GLY A 434 32.47 6.70 32.91
CA GLY A 434 32.07 5.89 31.77
C GLY A 434 33.21 5.77 30.77
N ILE A 435 32.91 5.33 29.55
CA ILE A 435 33.89 5.18 28.47
C ILE A 435 33.94 6.50 27.70
N PRO A 436 35.06 7.25 27.73
CA PRO A 436 35.16 8.52 27.04
C PRO A 436 35.06 8.32 25.51
N THR A 437 34.33 9.20 24.86
CA THR A 437 34.09 9.18 23.40
C THR A 437 33.81 10.59 22.90
N PHE A 438 33.56 10.71 21.61
CA PHE A 438 33.07 11.94 20.98
C PHE A 438 31.75 11.69 20.28
N GLU A 439 30.84 12.63 20.36
CA GLU A 439 29.60 12.61 19.60
C GLU A 439 29.92 12.79 18.09
N PRO A 440 29.44 11.91 17.20
CA PRO A 440 29.91 11.84 15.83
C PRO A 440 29.47 13.01 14.93
N SER A 441 28.37 13.72 15.26
CA SER A 441 27.85 14.82 14.41
C SER A 441 28.64 16.11 14.58
N PHE A 442 28.90 16.51 15.83
CA PHE A 442 29.48 17.79 16.19
C PHE A 442 30.85 17.67 16.87
N HIS A 443 31.34 16.45 17.02
CA HIS A 443 32.63 16.14 17.67
C HIS A 443 32.73 16.64 19.14
N LEU A 444 31.60 16.69 19.81
CA LEU A 444 31.53 17.10 21.21
C LEU A 444 32.03 15.97 22.15
N PRO A 445 32.76 16.30 23.22
CA PRO A 445 33.16 15.30 24.21
C PRO A 445 31.95 14.65 24.85
N ALA A 446 31.92 13.33 24.86
CA ALA A 446 30.82 12.51 25.37
C ALA A 446 31.36 11.29 26.16
N ILE A 447 30.49 10.62 26.89
CA ILE A 447 30.83 9.47 27.71
C ILE A 447 29.76 8.39 27.47
N TRP A 448 30.17 7.16 27.15
CA TRP A 448 29.27 6.02 27.17
C TRP A 448 29.00 5.58 28.60
N ILE A 449 27.72 5.51 28.96
CA ILE A 449 27.22 5.10 30.28
C ILE A 449 26.30 3.90 30.13
N THR A 450 26.15 3.10 31.18
CA THR A 450 25.21 1.99 31.24
C THR A 450 23.79 2.49 31.51
N GLU A 451 22.78 1.68 31.18
CA GLU A 451 21.37 2.00 31.44
C GLU A 451 21.11 2.32 32.94
N SER A 452 21.80 1.63 33.87
CA SER A 452 21.66 1.87 35.29
C SER A 452 22.15 3.26 35.74
N GLN A 453 22.97 3.93 34.95
CA GLN A 453 23.50 5.26 35.21
C GLN A 453 22.69 6.37 34.56
N ARG A 454 21.74 6.03 33.66
CA ARG A 454 20.97 6.96 32.85
C ARG A 454 20.22 7.99 33.69
N GLU A 455 19.38 7.54 34.63
CA GLU A 455 18.58 8.44 35.49
C GLU A 455 19.47 9.38 36.32
N ARG A 456 20.61 8.86 36.80
CA ARG A 456 21.58 9.67 37.54
C ARG A 456 22.23 10.71 36.62
N ALA A 457 22.60 10.35 35.40
CA ALA A 457 23.16 11.27 34.41
C ALA A 457 22.21 12.43 34.08
N GLU A 458 20.96 12.09 33.80
CA GLU A 458 19.90 13.08 33.53
C GLU A 458 19.70 14.02 34.74
N SER A 459 19.71 13.47 35.97
CA SER A 459 19.54 14.27 37.20
C SER A 459 20.70 15.21 37.47
N LEU A 460 21.93 14.89 37.00
CA LEU A 460 23.12 15.72 37.13
C LEU A 460 23.25 16.78 36.00
N GLY A 461 22.29 16.81 35.06
CA GLY A 461 22.26 17.79 33.99
C GLY A 461 22.96 17.35 32.70
N TYR A 462 23.31 16.07 32.52
CA TYR A 462 23.79 15.54 31.26
C TYR A 462 22.64 15.38 30.24
N THR A 463 22.92 15.64 28.99
CA THR A 463 22.03 15.22 27.89
C THR A 463 22.33 13.77 27.55
N VAL A 464 21.38 12.87 27.78
CA VAL A 464 21.54 11.43 27.53
C VAL A 464 20.80 11.02 26.30
N VAL A 465 21.50 10.36 25.37
CA VAL A 465 20.97 9.98 24.04
C VAL A 465 21.15 8.48 23.81
N ASP A 466 20.14 7.83 23.25
CA ASP A 466 20.16 6.43 22.87
C ASP A 466 20.92 6.19 21.55
N PRO A 467 21.50 5.01 21.33
CA PRO A 467 22.29 4.69 20.15
C PRO A 467 21.59 4.96 18.80
N PRO A 468 20.31 4.59 18.58
CA PRO A 468 19.62 4.90 17.33
C PRO A 468 19.47 6.40 17.07
N SER A 469 19.26 7.20 18.13
CA SER A 469 19.18 8.67 18.01
C SER A 469 20.50 9.29 17.61
N ILE A 470 21.62 8.75 18.06
CA ILE A 470 22.96 9.24 17.66
C ILE A 470 23.16 9.02 16.15
N ILE A 471 22.88 7.81 15.65
CA ILE A 471 22.95 7.51 14.20
C ILE A 471 22.02 8.42 13.42
N ALA A 472 20.78 8.60 13.91
CA ALA A 472 19.77 9.43 13.27
C ALA A 472 20.19 10.91 13.18
N THR A 473 20.79 11.45 14.26
CA THR A 473 21.30 12.82 14.28
C THR A 473 22.48 12.99 13.32
N HIS A 474 23.43 12.06 13.35
CA HIS A 474 24.58 12.09 12.45
C HIS A 474 24.17 11.98 10.97
N LEU A 475 23.26 11.06 10.67
CA LEU A 475 22.71 10.92 9.33
C LEU A 475 21.97 12.19 8.87
N THR A 476 21.21 12.82 9.76
CA THR A 476 20.50 14.08 9.47
C THR A 476 21.49 15.20 9.10
N GLU A 477 22.56 15.33 9.85
CA GLU A 477 23.56 16.38 9.63
C GLU A 477 24.33 16.13 8.32
N VAL A 478 24.71 14.88 8.05
CA VAL A 478 25.34 14.50 6.79
C VAL A 478 24.42 14.78 5.59
N ILE A 479 23.14 14.47 5.69
CA ILE A 479 22.18 14.76 4.62
C ILE A 479 22.04 16.27 4.43
N ARG A 480 21.95 17.06 5.49
CA ARG A 480 21.86 18.54 5.39
C ARG A 480 23.07 19.14 4.70
N SER A 481 24.26 18.73 5.07
CA SER A 481 25.50 19.24 4.48
C SER A 481 25.68 18.87 3.00
N HIS A 482 25.07 17.76 2.55
CA HIS A 482 25.16 17.28 1.18
C HIS A 482 23.85 17.43 0.36
N ILE A 483 22.83 18.09 0.93
CA ILE A 483 21.50 18.19 0.31
C ILE A 483 21.53 18.87 -1.06
N ALA A 484 22.41 19.83 -1.25
CA ALA A 484 22.56 20.54 -2.52
C ALA A 484 23.03 19.60 -3.64
N GLU A 485 23.97 18.70 -3.38
CA GLU A 485 24.45 17.74 -4.37
C GLU A 485 23.49 16.55 -4.58
N LEU A 486 22.65 16.26 -3.60
CA LEU A 486 21.63 15.22 -3.68
C LEU A 486 20.43 15.66 -4.55
N LEU A 487 20.21 16.95 -4.75
CA LEU A 487 19.13 17.47 -5.59
C LEU A 487 19.43 17.21 -7.07
N THR A 488 18.74 16.23 -7.65
CA THR A 488 18.89 15.86 -9.07
C THR A 488 18.01 16.71 -10.00
N ARG A 489 18.28 16.65 -11.31
CA ARG A 489 17.41 17.28 -12.32
C ARG A 489 16.00 16.67 -12.33
N GLN A 490 15.90 15.39 -12.03
CA GLN A 490 14.60 14.72 -11.96
C GLN A 490 13.77 15.23 -10.77
N ASP A 491 14.40 15.46 -9.62
CA ASP A 491 13.73 16.03 -8.45
C ASP A 491 13.23 17.44 -8.73
N VAL A 492 14.07 18.27 -9.38
CA VAL A 492 13.66 19.60 -9.81
C VAL A 492 12.50 19.54 -10.81
N GLN A 493 12.53 18.61 -11.77
CA GLN A 493 11.41 18.42 -12.69
C GLN A 493 10.12 18.05 -11.97
N ASN A 494 10.19 17.20 -10.93
CA ASN A 494 9.04 16.85 -10.12
C ASN A 494 8.49 18.06 -9.34
N LEU A 495 9.37 18.86 -8.75
CA LEU A 495 8.98 20.11 -8.08
C LEU A 495 8.31 21.10 -9.06
N VAL A 496 8.86 21.24 -10.27
CA VAL A 496 8.28 22.06 -11.34
C VAL A 496 6.91 21.56 -11.76
N ASN A 497 6.73 20.24 -11.92
CA ASN A 497 5.44 19.65 -12.30
C ASN A 497 4.39 19.93 -11.22
N ASN A 498 4.72 19.77 -9.95
CA ASN A 498 3.81 20.07 -8.84
C ASN A 498 3.42 21.56 -8.81
N LEU A 499 4.38 22.46 -9.04
CA LEU A 499 4.09 23.90 -9.12
C LEU A 499 3.23 24.22 -10.35
N LYS A 500 3.43 23.53 -11.47
CA LYS A 500 2.68 23.73 -12.71
C LYS A 500 1.19 23.40 -12.57
N GLU A 501 0.83 22.44 -11.72
CA GLU A 501 -0.58 22.09 -11.47
C GLU A 501 -1.37 23.28 -10.91
N SER A 502 -0.75 24.08 -10.04
CA SER A 502 -1.36 25.27 -9.42
C SER A 502 -1.07 26.56 -10.17
N ASN A 503 0.10 26.71 -10.77
CA ASN A 503 0.62 27.93 -11.40
C ASN A 503 1.15 27.67 -12.82
N PRO A 504 0.34 27.21 -13.80
CA PRO A 504 0.83 26.81 -15.12
C PRO A 504 1.40 27.97 -15.92
N VAL A 505 0.85 29.19 -15.78
CA VAL A 505 1.31 30.38 -16.53
C VAL A 505 2.74 30.73 -16.18
N LEU A 506 3.06 30.76 -14.88
CA LEU A 506 4.40 31.09 -14.38
C LEU A 506 5.45 30.07 -14.85
N VAL A 507 5.13 28.78 -14.73
CA VAL A 507 6.05 27.72 -15.16
C VAL A 507 6.30 27.76 -16.66
N ASP A 508 5.26 27.93 -17.48
CA ASP A 508 5.38 27.99 -18.95
C ASP A 508 6.06 29.28 -19.45
N GLU A 509 6.08 30.33 -18.65
CA GLU A 509 6.85 31.56 -18.90
C GLU A 509 8.33 31.37 -18.59
N LEU A 510 8.66 30.75 -17.44
CA LEU A 510 10.04 30.60 -17.00
C LEU A 510 10.75 29.46 -17.74
N ILE A 511 10.17 28.27 -17.79
CA ILE A 511 10.81 27.06 -18.35
C ILE A 511 10.05 26.56 -19.60
N PRO A 512 10.70 26.37 -20.74
CA PRO A 512 12.13 26.59 -21.05
C PRO A 512 12.45 27.96 -21.65
N LYS A 513 11.52 28.93 -21.64
CA LYS A 513 11.65 30.17 -22.42
C LYS A 513 12.73 31.10 -21.90
N LEU A 514 12.78 31.33 -20.60
CA LEU A 514 13.73 32.24 -19.95
C LEU A 514 14.92 31.46 -19.39
N LEU A 515 14.71 30.38 -18.68
CA LEU A 515 15.74 29.54 -18.08
C LEU A 515 15.57 28.07 -18.47
N GLY A 516 16.66 27.34 -18.57
CA GLY A 516 16.65 25.89 -18.64
C GLY A 516 16.52 25.24 -17.25
N LEU A 517 16.06 24.00 -17.20
CA LEU A 517 15.91 23.24 -15.94
C LEU A 517 17.23 23.16 -15.14
N GLY A 518 18.38 23.09 -15.83
CA GLY A 518 19.69 23.07 -15.18
C GLY A 518 20.09 24.39 -14.51
N GLU A 519 19.65 25.53 -15.05
CA GLU A 519 19.88 26.85 -14.44
C GLU A 519 19.02 26.98 -13.17
N VAL A 520 17.76 26.55 -13.23
CA VAL A 520 16.87 26.51 -12.06
C VAL A 520 17.42 25.56 -10.99
N GLN A 521 17.88 24.35 -11.38
CA GLN A 521 18.53 23.42 -10.45
C GLN A 521 19.70 24.09 -9.73
N LYS A 522 20.54 24.82 -10.45
CA LYS A 522 21.73 25.47 -9.86
C LYS A 522 21.35 26.53 -8.83
N VAL A 523 20.32 27.35 -9.10
CA VAL A 523 19.81 28.32 -8.13
C VAL A 523 19.27 27.62 -6.88
N LEU A 524 18.48 26.55 -7.03
CA LEU A 524 17.96 25.79 -5.90
C LEU A 524 19.09 25.12 -5.10
N GLN A 525 20.11 24.60 -5.77
CA GLN A 525 21.30 24.03 -5.12
C GLN A 525 22.07 25.09 -4.33
N ASN A 526 22.24 26.29 -4.88
CA ASN A 526 22.91 27.42 -4.20
C ASN A 526 22.14 27.82 -2.91
N LEU A 527 20.80 27.85 -2.95
CA LEU A 527 20.00 28.12 -1.76
C LEU A 527 20.16 27.01 -0.69
N LEU A 528 20.09 25.75 -1.11
CA LEU A 528 20.21 24.59 -0.22
C LEU A 528 21.62 24.47 0.39
N SER A 529 22.67 24.80 -0.34
CA SER A 529 24.06 24.79 0.18
C SER A 529 24.27 25.77 1.33
N GLU A 530 23.50 26.85 1.36
CA GLU A 530 23.47 27.80 2.47
C GLU A 530 22.34 27.52 3.47
N GLY A 531 21.71 26.34 3.35
CA GLY A 531 20.65 25.89 4.25
C GLY A 531 19.33 26.64 4.08
N ILE A 532 19.13 27.43 3.02
CA ILE A 532 17.88 28.17 2.79
C ILE A 532 16.83 27.22 2.20
N SER A 533 15.64 27.25 2.78
CA SER A 533 14.51 26.44 2.33
C SER A 533 14.03 26.84 0.95
N ILE A 534 13.84 25.85 0.09
CA ILE A 534 13.26 26.04 -1.26
C ILE A 534 11.75 25.73 -1.27
N ARG A 535 11.11 25.61 -0.09
CA ARG A 535 9.70 25.23 0.03
C ARG A 535 8.75 26.24 -0.61
N ASP A 536 9.09 27.52 -0.57
CA ASP A 536 8.34 28.58 -1.25
C ASP A 536 8.78 28.72 -2.72
N LEU A 537 8.53 27.65 -3.50
CA LEU A 537 8.84 27.62 -4.92
C LEU A 537 8.12 28.70 -5.71
N LEU A 538 6.94 29.14 -5.29
CA LEU A 538 6.19 30.19 -5.97
C LEU A 538 6.98 31.49 -5.98
N THR A 539 7.38 31.99 -4.81
CA THR A 539 8.20 33.23 -4.69
C THR A 539 9.54 33.09 -5.42
N ILE A 540 10.16 31.91 -5.34
CA ILE A 540 11.42 31.63 -6.05
C ILE A 540 11.21 31.79 -7.57
N PHE A 541 10.19 31.14 -8.13
CA PHE A 541 9.93 31.12 -9.56
C PHE A 541 9.45 32.48 -10.11
N GLU A 542 8.64 33.23 -9.35
CA GLU A 542 8.25 34.58 -9.69
C GLU A 542 9.49 35.49 -9.78
N THR A 543 10.36 35.43 -8.76
CA THR A 543 11.60 36.20 -8.78
C THR A 543 12.53 35.82 -9.94
N LEU A 544 12.65 34.54 -10.25
CA LEU A 544 13.43 34.08 -11.40
C LEU A 544 12.83 34.57 -12.71
N ALA A 545 11.51 34.55 -12.89
CA ALA A 545 10.85 35.04 -14.09
C ALA A 545 11.07 36.54 -14.30
N ASP A 546 11.01 37.35 -13.23
CA ASP A 546 11.22 38.79 -13.28
C ASP A 546 12.66 39.16 -13.67
N HIS A 547 13.65 38.40 -13.21
CA HIS A 547 15.06 38.75 -13.38
C HIS A 547 15.79 37.98 -14.49
N ALA A 548 15.26 36.81 -14.92
CA ALA A 548 15.89 36.01 -15.97
C ALA A 548 15.93 36.68 -17.35
N ALA A 549 15.07 37.67 -17.58
CA ALA A 549 15.12 38.48 -18.79
C ALA A 549 16.37 39.43 -18.86
N VAL A 550 16.93 39.74 -17.68
CA VAL A 550 18.08 40.66 -17.55
C VAL A 550 19.40 39.91 -17.43
N THR A 551 19.42 38.80 -16.66
CA THR A 551 20.63 38.01 -16.45
C THR A 551 20.28 36.51 -16.37
N ARG A 552 21.21 35.67 -16.89
CA ARG A 552 21.15 34.21 -16.73
C ARG A 552 22.23 33.68 -15.78
N ASP A 553 22.98 34.54 -15.17
CA ASP A 553 23.98 34.17 -14.17
C ASP A 553 23.26 33.64 -12.94
N THR A 554 23.42 32.35 -12.67
CA THR A 554 22.71 31.61 -11.60
C THR A 554 23.08 32.10 -10.20
N ASP A 555 24.30 32.64 -10.04
CA ASP A 555 24.75 33.19 -8.75
C ASP A 555 24.07 34.53 -8.48
N VAL A 556 23.98 35.39 -9.50
CA VAL A 556 23.25 36.66 -9.41
C VAL A 556 21.75 36.44 -9.22
N LEU A 557 21.17 35.49 -9.94
CA LEU A 557 19.76 35.10 -9.77
C LEU A 557 19.50 34.60 -8.36
N THR A 558 20.43 33.82 -7.77
CA THR A 558 20.33 33.35 -6.37
C THR A 558 20.26 34.54 -5.41
N GLU A 559 21.04 35.59 -5.61
CA GLU A 559 20.98 36.79 -4.76
C GLU A 559 19.63 37.52 -4.83
N TYR A 560 19.02 37.63 -6.02
CA TYR A 560 17.67 38.20 -6.15
C TYR A 560 16.63 37.33 -5.43
N VAL A 561 16.72 36.02 -5.58
CA VAL A 561 15.82 35.07 -4.87
C VAL A 561 16.00 35.18 -3.35
N ARG A 562 17.23 35.28 -2.85
CA ARG A 562 17.52 35.48 -1.43
C ARG A 562 16.84 36.72 -0.88
N GLN A 563 16.93 37.85 -1.62
CA GLN A 563 16.30 39.11 -1.24
C GLN A 563 14.75 38.98 -1.16
N SER A 564 14.15 38.21 -2.07
CA SER A 564 12.69 37.92 -2.03
C SER A 564 12.33 37.03 -0.88
N LEU A 565 13.21 36.13 -0.45
CA LEU A 565 13.07 35.24 0.69
C LEU A 565 13.50 35.86 2.03
N LYS A 566 13.67 37.17 2.13
CA LYS A 566 14.19 37.88 3.31
C LYS A 566 13.48 37.49 4.62
N ARG A 567 12.17 37.26 4.58
CA ARG A 567 11.40 36.86 5.75
C ARG A 567 11.78 35.46 6.24
N ALA A 568 11.97 34.51 5.32
CA ALA A 568 12.39 33.15 5.65
C ALA A 568 13.82 33.14 6.17
N ILE A 569 14.73 33.90 5.55
CA ILE A 569 16.13 34.05 5.96
C ILE A 569 16.21 34.71 7.34
N SER A 570 15.48 35.79 7.53
CA SER A 570 15.43 36.49 8.81
C SER A 570 14.92 35.61 9.93
N ASN A 571 13.84 34.89 9.71
CA ASN A 571 13.26 33.99 10.72
C ASN A 571 14.16 32.78 11.05
N LYS A 572 15.01 32.38 10.12
CA LYS A 572 15.95 31.26 10.33
C LYS A 572 17.17 31.67 11.13
N PHE A 573 17.79 32.79 10.80
CA PHE A 573 19.09 33.16 11.33
C PHE A 573 19.04 34.19 12.46
N PHE A 574 17.91 34.88 12.64
CA PHE A 574 17.74 35.91 13.64
C PHE A 574 16.62 35.57 14.61
N PRO A 575 16.93 35.27 15.89
CA PRO A 575 15.90 34.95 16.89
C PRO A 575 14.93 36.12 17.07
N ALA A 576 13.65 35.81 17.19
CA ALA A 576 12.63 36.81 17.47
C ALA A 576 12.82 37.38 18.89
N ASN A 577 12.75 38.71 19.02
CA ASN A 577 12.85 39.46 20.29
C ASN A 577 14.24 39.50 20.97
N GLU A 578 15.31 39.18 20.24
CA GLU A 578 16.67 39.37 20.75
C GLU A 578 17.49 40.26 19.77
N THR A 579 18.35 41.12 20.33
CA THR A 579 19.34 41.83 19.54
C THR A 579 20.41 40.86 19.06
N THR A 580 20.49 40.65 17.73
CA THR A 580 21.43 39.70 17.17
C THR A 580 22.83 40.34 17.01
N SER A 581 23.83 39.67 17.60
CA SER A 581 25.24 40.08 17.46
C SER A 581 25.76 39.65 16.08
N VAL A 582 26.37 40.59 15.34
CA VAL A 582 26.86 40.36 13.99
C VAL A 582 28.25 40.90 13.79
N ILE A 583 28.99 40.38 12.81
CA ILE A 583 30.25 40.87 12.34
C ILE A 583 30.01 41.70 11.08
N THR A 584 30.67 42.83 10.94
CA THR A 584 30.60 43.69 9.74
C THR A 584 31.93 43.67 8.98
N LEU A 585 31.91 43.98 7.68
CA LEU A 585 33.11 44.16 6.89
C LEU A 585 33.53 45.65 6.88
N ASP A 586 34.85 45.92 6.93
CA ASP A 586 35.35 47.26 6.66
C ASP A 586 34.96 47.65 5.22
N PRO A 587 34.42 48.86 5.00
CA PRO A 587 34.09 49.33 3.67
C PRO A 587 35.25 49.30 2.67
N LYS A 588 36.50 49.36 3.14
CA LYS A 588 37.68 49.21 2.28
C LYS A 588 37.81 47.79 1.73
N ILE A 589 37.51 46.76 2.55
CA ILE A 589 37.52 45.34 2.13
C ILE A 589 36.40 45.10 1.12
N GLU A 590 35.22 45.65 1.36
CA GLU A 590 34.12 45.55 0.40
C GLU A 590 34.50 46.16 -0.95
N GLN A 591 35.12 47.34 -0.94
CA GLN A 591 35.59 48.01 -2.16
C GLN A 591 36.71 47.20 -2.86
N GLU A 592 37.63 46.62 -2.09
CA GLU A 592 38.70 45.76 -2.58
C GLU A 592 38.16 44.51 -3.26
N ILE A 593 37.21 43.82 -2.64
CA ILE A 593 36.54 42.67 -3.22
C ILE A 593 35.84 43.04 -4.52
N MET A 594 35.08 44.12 -4.54
CA MET A 594 34.39 44.61 -5.73
C MET A 594 35.36 44.93 -6.89
N SER A 595 36.50 45.60 -6.61
CA SER A 595 37.48 45.91 -7.63
C SER A 595 38.28 44.72 -8.14
N SER A 596 38.31 43.64 -7.39
CA SER A 596 39.02 42.39 -7.70
C SER A 596 38.15 41.38 -8.46
N VAL A 597 36.87 41.66 -8.68
CA VAL A 597 35.98 40.85 -9.48
C VAL A 597 36.29 41.00 -10.97
N LYS A 598 36.61 39.88 -11.64
CA LYS A 598 36.79 39.82 -13.10
C LYS A 598 35.66 39.08 -13.75
N GLN A 599 35.07 39.69 -14.76
CA GLN A 599 34.00 39.10 -15.53
C GLN A 599 34.53 38.34 -16.73
N THR A 600 34.11 37.12 -16.94
CA THR A 600 34.45 36.27 -18.09
C THR A 600 33.19 35.74 -18.75
N GLU A 601 33.31 35.15 -19.94
CA GLU A 601 32.20 34.49 -20.63
C GLU A 601 31.60 33.30 -19.82
N GLN A 602 32.35 32.77 -18.83
CA GLN A 602 31.93 31.63 -17.97
C GLN A 602 31.40 32.06 -16.60
N GLY A 603 31.30 33.36 -16.30
CA GLY A 603 30.88 33.95 -15.04
C GLY A 603 31.90 34.92 -14.42
N ALA A 604 31.55 35.46 -13.28
CA ALA A 604 32.40 36.36 -12.50
C ALA A 604 33.21 35.57 -11.45
N TYR A 605 34.52 35.85 -11.38
CA TYR A 605 35.38 35.25 -10.36
C TYR A 605 36.23 36.29 -9.65
N LEU A 606 36.55 35.99 -8.39
CA LEU A 606 37.34 36.90 -7.55
C LEU A 606 38.83 36.62 -7.73
N THR A 607 39.62 37.68 -7.94
CA THR A 607 41.09 37.63 -8.03
C THR A 607 41.69 38.50 -6.96
N LEU A 608 41.70 38.02 -5.71
CA LEU A 608 42.40 38.69 -4.61
C LEU A 608 43.83 38.15 -4.47
N ASP A 609 44.73 39.02 -4.00
CA ASP A 609 46.07 38.59 -3.62
C ASP A 609 46.02 37.55 -2.50
N PRO A 610 46.76 36.44 -2.61
CA PRO A 610 46.78 35.39 -1.56
C PRO A 610 47.17 35.90 -0.17
N GLU A 611 48.13 36.84 -0.07
CA GLU A 611 48.53 37.42 1.22
C GLU A 611 47.37 38.25 1.80
N ARG A 612 46.62 38.93 0.96
CA ARG A 612 45.49 39.75 1.35
C ARG A 612 44.32 38.86 1.80
N THR A 613 44.05 37.79 1.05
CA THR A 613 43.06 36.75 1.43
C THR A 613 43.38 36.18 2.80
N LYS A 614 44.63 35.81 3.06
CA LYS A 614 45.07 35.29 4.33
C LYS A 614 44.87 36.27 5.50
N ALA A 615 45.14 37.55 5.25
CA ALA A 615 44.94 38.61 6.27
C ALA A 615 43.45 38.78 6.61
N ILE A 616 42.56 38.76 5.58
CA ILE A 616 41.11 38.83 5.76
C ILE A 616 40.62 37.61 6.55
N MET A 617 41.08 36.39 6.20
CA MET A 617 40.70 35.17 6.90
C MET A 617 41.13 35.16 8.38
N ALA A 618 42.37 35.58 8.68
CA ALA A 618 42.86 35.69 10.05
C ALA A 618 42.06 36.70 10.89
N SER A 619 41.68 37.84 10.29
CA SER A 619 40.83 38.82 10.97
C SER A 619 39.42 38.29 11.19
N LEU A 620 38.86 37.58 10.20
CA LEU A 620 37.53 36.94 10.34
C LEU A 620 37.51 35.88 11.42
N GLU A 621 38.54 35.01 11.48
CA GLU A 621 38.70 33.99 12.50
C GLU A 621 38.72 34.60 13.92
N GLN A 622 39.44 35.69 14.10
CA GLN A 622 39.51 36.38 15.37
C GLN A 622 38.15 36.97 15.79
N GLU A 623 37.37 37.53 14.85
CA GLU A 623 36.07 38.11 15.12
C GLU A 623 35.00 37.01 15.32
N ALA A 624 35.07 35.91 14.55
CA ALA A 624 34.17 34.75 14.70
C ALA A 624 34.35 34.09 16.07
N ALA A 625 35.59 33.87 16.51
CA ALA A 625 35.91 33.32 17.82
C ALA A 625 35.33 34.14 18.98
N LYS A 626 35.15 35.45 18.85
CA LYS A 626 34.49 36.27 19.88
C LYS A 626 33.00 35.89 20.02
N LEU A 627 32.30 35.62 18.92
CA LEU A 627 30.89 35.21 18.95
C LEU A 627 30.73 33.76 19.44
N GLU A 628 31.58 32.87 19.00
CA GLU A 628 31.62 31.51 19.44
C GLU A 628 31.86 31.36 20.94
N ASN A 629 32.80 32.17 21.50
CA ASN A 629 33.03 32.25 22.93
C ASN A 629 31.83 32.80 23.74
N MET A 630 30.90 33.50 23.08
CA MET A 630 29.66 33.95 23.66
C MET A 630 28.50 32.91 23.44
N GLY A 631 28.82 31.75 22.85
CA GLY A 631 27.82 30.71 22.52
C GLY A 631 26.89 31.08 21.37
N LYS A 632 27.32 32.02 20.50
CA LYS A 632 26.55 32.52 19.35
C LYS A 632 27.16 32.09 18.03
N THR A 633 26.32 31.75 17.07
CA THR A 633 26.75 31.43 15.70
C THR A 633 27.32 32.67 15.01
N PRO A 634 28.49 32.60 14.34
CA PRO A 634 29.08 33.73 13.66
C PRO A 634 28.27 34.12 12.40
N ILE A 635 27.71 35.32 12.41
CA ILE A 635 26.93 35.90 11.29
C ILE A 635 27.69 37.14 10.80
N VAL A 636 28.04 37.15 9.50
CA VAL A 636 28.63 38.31 8.83
C VAL A 636 27.57 39.04 8.01
N ILE A 637 27.49 40.34 8.20
CA ILE A 637 26.63 41.22 7.39
C ILE A 637 27.52 42.08 6.45
N THR A 638 27.09 42.10 5.17
CA THR A 638 27.79 42.81 4.12
C THR A 638 26.83 43.44 3.10
N SER A 639 27.33 44.20 2.16
CA SER A 639 26.52 44.74 1.07
C SER A 639 26.06 43.61 0.11
N PRO A 640 24.89 43.77 -0.54
CA PRO A 640 24.32 42.74 -1.42
C PRO A 640 25.26 42.31 -2.57
N ILE A 641 26.05 43.26 -3.08
CA ILE A 641 26.93 43.00 -4.20
C ILE A 641 28.16 42.19 -3.77
N VAL A 642 28.64 42.38 -2.54
CA VAL A 642 29.84 41.72 -2.00
C VAL A 642 29.50 40.34 -1.41
N ARG A 643 28.28 40.14 -0.93
CA ARG A 643 27.88 38.95 -0.19
C ARG A 643 28.29 37.64 -0.86
N MET A 644 27.93 37.48 -2.12
CA MET A 644 28.17 36.25 -2.90
C MET A 644 29.69 35.98 -3.03
N TYR A 645 30.49 37.00 -3.30
CA TYR A 645 31.95 36.86 -3.44
C TYR A 645 32.61 36.56 -2.09
N PHE A 646 32.16 37.21 -1.03
CA PHE A 646 32.67 36.98 0.32
C PHE A 646 32.31 35.58 0.82
N LYS A 647 31.07 35.10 0.55
CA LYS A 647 30.67 33.71 0.87
C LYS A 647 31.57 32.69 0.15
N LYS A 648 31.78 32.83 -1.15
CA LYS A 648 32.69 31.97 -1.93
C LYS A 648 34.12 32.01 -1.44
N LEU A 649 34.59 33.15 -0.95
CA LEU A 649 35.95 33.30 -0.41
C LEU A 649 36.11 32.54 0.92
N THR A 650 35.04 32.44 1.71
CA THR A 650 35.06 31.92 3.10
C THR A 650 34.57 30.48 3.24
N GLU A 651 33.86 29.94 2.24
CA GLU A 651 33.23 28.63 2.35
C GLU A 651 34.19 27.46 2.60
N ASP A 652 35.41 27.52 2.06
CA ASP A 652 36.43 26.49 2.25
C ASP A 652 37.11 26.55 3.62
N TYR A 653 37.07 27.71 4.28
CA TYR A 653 37.74 27.95 5.56
C TYR A 653 36.79 27.87 6.75
N PHE A 654 35.56 28.34 6.57
CA PHE A 654 34.55 28.46 7.64
C PHE A 654 33.22 27.85 7.21
N LYS A 655 33.03 26.58 7.47
CA LYS A 655 31.81 25.85 7.05
C LYS A 655 30.53 26.40 7.68
N ASP A 656 30.58 26.81 8.95
CA ASP A 656 29.41 27.25 9.73
C ASP A 656 29.19 28.78 9.66
N LEU A 657 30.00 29.51 8.87
CA LEU A 657 29.86 30.95 8.74
C LEU A 657 28.62 31.32 7.92
N ILE A 658 27.74 32.07 8.54
CA ILE A 658 26.54 32.61 7.89
C ILE A 658 26.88 33.99 7.32
N VAL A 659 26.72 34.18 6.00
CA VAL A 659 26.92 35.46 5.33
C VAL A 659 25.60 35.96 4.79
N VAL A 660 25.14 37.11 5.27
CA VAL A 660 23.84 37.72 4.93
C VAL A 660 24.07 39.16 4.43
N SER A 661 23.26 39.59 3.47
CA SER A 661 23.29 41.00 3.04
C SER A 661 22.28 41.85 3.81
N TYR A 662 22.49 43.15 3.86
CA TYR A 662 21.55 44.10 4.50
C TYR A 662 20.13 44.02 3.92
N ASN A 663 19.98 43.63 2.64
CA ASN A 663 18.68 43.51 1.99
C ASN A 663 17.92 42.22 2.34
N GLU A 664 18.57 41.24 2.94
CA GLU A 664 17.98 39.98 3.37
C GLU A 664 17.46 40.03 4.81
N VAL A 665 17.67 41.12 5.53
CA VAL A 665 17.24 41.28 6.90
C VAL A 665 15.95 42.12 6.95
N GLU A 666 14.94 41.63 7.71
CA GLU A 666 13.71 42.38 7.93
C GLU A 666 13.98 43.64 8.80
N SER A 667 13.23 44.70 8.54
CA SER A 667 13.40 46.00 9.19
C SER A 667 13.06 46.02 10.70
N ASN A 668 12.43 45.02 11.20
CA ASN A 668 12.06 44.83 12.62
C ASN A 668 13.15 44.15 13.45
N ILE A 669 14.26 43.70 12.82
CA ILE A 669 15.38 43.03 13.48
C ILE A 669 16.42 44.03 13.93
N GLU A 670 16.74 43.99 15.22
CA GLU A 670 17.82 44.82 15.78
C GLU A 670 19.15 44.06 15.71
N LEU A 671 20.10 44.67 14.97
CA LEU A 671 21.45 44.15 14.78
C LEU A 671 22.45 44.97 15.61
N GLN A 672 23.33 44.26 16.30
CA GLN A 672 24.44 44.87 17.04
C GLN A 672 25.76 44.39 16.44
N SER A 673 26.52 45.28 15.86
CA SER A 673 27.89 44.96 15.45
C SER A 673 28.80 44.76 16.67
N VAL A 674 29.34 43.57 16.82
CA VAL A 674 30.26 43.20 17.91
C VAL A 674 31.70 43.18 17.44
N GLY A 675 31.90 43.04 16.14
CA GLY A 675 33.22 43.00 15.50
C GLY A 675 33.20 43.53 14.07
N MET A 676 34.35 43.91 13.61
CA MET A 676 34.57 44.34 12.22
C MET A 676 35.80 43.66 11.65
N VAL A 677 35.61 42.96 10.53
CA VAL A 677 36.75 42.39 9.79
C VAL A 677 37.54 43.52 9.18
N THR A 678 38.78 43.67 9.60
CA THR A 678 39.75 44.64 9.10
C THR A 678 41.01 43.90 8.64
N ALA A 679 41.62 44.29 7.53
CA ALA A 679 42.79 43.62 7.00
C ALA A 679 43.85 44.60 6.46
#